data_6534cccb920b95b04e4270cec00fc7a2
#
_entry.id   6534cccb920b95b04e4270cec00fc7a2
#
_cell.length_a   1.000
_cell.length_b   1.000
_cell.length_c   1.000
_cell.angle_alpha   90.00
_cell.angle_beta   90.00
_cell.angle_gamma   90.00
#
_symmetry.space_group_name_H-M   'P 1'
#
loop_
_entity.id
_entity.type
_entity.pdbx_description
1 polymer ?
#
loop_
_entity_poly.entity_id
_entity_poly.type
_entity_poly.pdbx_seq_one_letter_code
_entity_poly.pdbx_strand_id
1 'polypeptide(L)'
;RIDVLKDASATALYGTRAANGVIVITTKKGAVGPARFSYNHSSKYTRRPRYTDRNINLMNSQQRVQFGKELSDLHYQFPSDMTMVGYEGALNSYYKGLSTYDEFVNSVKWYETVNTDWFDILTQDTYSHDHTFGVSGGNDDIRYYVSAGYNKEDGVSKTTYTERYTALVNLDMTFSKIVKAHFSMNGNVQKKNHLMSEIDAMDYAYNTTRALPCFNPDGTLYYYDKSAYGRTNKPYNKFRYSILNEIENSSNEYDGSTIGAMLKVTPITGLDISVSGNYNRSNTLQEQWWGEKTHYVARWKNGEYEEVPMPGEAGSCYLPYGGILKTTNSITESYTFRTQVDYRLLFGENQQHMFMLMGGFELNGNTSRGISDENRGFVKDRGLQFIDNLQNLDDYPEYKKWLNKNHRSLSHGISHQISGYFVLSYSYRNHFTLNLNGRFDASNKFGSRSNERFLPVWSVSGSWNLQENILKNVEFISELRLRGSFGIQGNMLEDQSPNLIIKQGALDPIYNENVSSIARYPNPNLRWEETQQLDGGLEIGFFRSRLSMEFSVYSKKTSNCFTNVQVSSVNGVAGHTYVMNGGDLNNNGYSISLSATPVKTKDFQWKFSTYYSGNFNKVQTKSVENYTLNDYLNGTALIDGVAIGSFYSYKYLGLNPSNGTPLFDDYNDRKHLLEYKTLEETVLMTMEKSGQREPIFSGNFSNNFTYKNFSLSMNLSYSIGSKVRLFPLYSPVVSGVS
;
A
#
# COMPACT_ATOMS: atom_id res chain seq x y z
N ARG A 1 -2.53 -22.32 -9.44
CA ARG A 1 -1.25 -21.97 -10.03
C ARG A 1 -1.14 -20.46 -10.08
N ILE A 2 0.06 -19.94 -9.82
CA ILE A 2 0.36 -18.51 -9.92
C ILE A 2 1.52 -18.38 -10.91
N ASP A 3 1.33 -17.59 -11.96
CA ASP A 3 2.33 -17.30 -12.98
C ASP A 3 2.63 -15.80 -12.97
N VAL A 4 3.91 -15.45 -12.95
CA VAL A 4 4.35 -14.05 -12.99
C VAL A 4 4.97 -13.79 -14.37
N LEU A 5 4.29 -12.97 -15.15
CA LEU A 5 4.71 -12.58 -16.50
C LEU A 5 5.49 -11.26 -16.42
N LYS A 6 6.73 -11.25 -16.87
CA LYS A 6 7.66 -10.11 -16.77
C LYS A 6 8.10 -9.58 -18.13
N ASP A 7 8.06 -10.41 -19.17
CA ASP A 7 8.57 -10.12 -20.51
C ASP A 7 7.51 -9.32 -21.30
N ALA A 8 7.97 -8.44 -22.19
CA ALA A 8 7.09 -7.64 -23.05
C ALA A 8 6.13 -8.50 -23.87
N SER A 9 6.57 -9.66 -24.33
CA SER A 9 5.74 -10.59 -25.12
C SER A 9 4.61 -11.20 -24.31
N ALA A 10 4.88 -11.57 -23.06
CA ALA A 10 3.88 -12.17 -22.17
C ALA A 10 2.87 -11.13 -21.65
N THR A 11 3.29 -9.89 -21.46
CA THR A 11 2.47 -8.82 -20.93
C THR A 11 1.63 -8.09 -21.96
N ALA A 12 2.02 -8.11 -23.24
CA ALA A 12 1.31 -7.43 -24.34
C ALA A 12 -0.17 -7.82 -24.46
N LEU A 13 -0.55 -9.07 -24.12
CA LEU A 13 -1.95 -9.53 -24.11
C LEU A 13 -2.81 -8.82 -23.08
N TYR A 14 -2.22 -8.31 -22.00
CA TYR A 14 -2.93 -7.67 -20.87
C TYR A 14 -2.98 -6.15 -20.99
N GLY A 15 -2.35 -5.60 -22.05
CA GLY A 15 -2.45 -4.20 -22.44
C GLY A 15 -1.75 -3.23 -21.51
N THR A 16 -2.25 -2.01 -21.47
CA THR A 16 -1.66 -0.87 -20.77
C THR A 16 -1.56 -1.03 -19.24
N ARG A 17 -2.28 -1.97 -18.66
CA ARG A 17 -2.16 -2.31 -17.23
C ARG A 17 -1.00 -3.25 -16.91
N ALA A 18 -0.33 -3.76 -17.94
CA ALA A 18 0.69 -4.78 -17.80
C ALA A 18 2.14 -4.24 -17.81
N ALA A 19 2.36 -2.93 -17.90
CA ALA A 19 3.69 -2.32 -17.99
C ALA A 19 4.63 -2.72 -16.82
N ASN A 20 4.07 -2.97 -15.64
CA ASN A 20 4.81 -3.41 -14.45
C ASN A 20 4.85 -4.94 -14.27
N GLY A 21 4.30 -5.71 -15.22
CA GLY A 21 4.15 -7.16 -15.17
C GLY A 21 2.73 -7.60 -14.86
N VAL A 22 2.48 -8.90 -15.01
CA VAL A 22 1.16 -9.51 -14.79
C VAL A 22 1.29 -10.74 -13.90
N ILE A 23 0.42 -10.84 -12.92
CA ILE A 23 0.26 -12.05 -12.08
C ILE A 23 -1.01 -12.76 -12.53
N VAL A 24 -0.85 -13.94 -13.12
CA VAL A 24 -1.97 -14.78 -13.57
C VAL A 24 -2.27 -15.84 -12.51
N ILE A 25 -3.48 -15.83 -11.98
CA ILE A 25 -3.92 -16.78 -10.97
C ILE A 25 -4.95 -17.72 -11.61
N THR A 26 -4.60 -19.01 -11.64
CA THR A 26 -5.52 -20.07 -12.09
C THR A 26 -6.07 -20.78 -10.87
N THR A 27 -7.38 -20.70 -10.67
CA THR A 27 -8.08 -21.34 -9.55
C THR A 27 -8.18 -22.86 -9.74
N LYS A 28 -8.53 -23.57 -8.66
CA LYS A 28 -8.77 -25.01 -8.70
C LYS A 28 -10.02 -25.30 -9.55
N LYS A 29 -9.96 -26.39 -10.31
CA LYS A 29 -11.05 -26.89 -11.15
C LYS A 29 -11.50 -28.27 -10.67
N GLY A 30 -12.71 -28.68 -11.07
CA GLY A 30 -13.19 -30.03 -10.90
C GLY A 30 -12.37 -31.05 -11.72
N ALA A 31 -12.24 -32.23 -11.21
CA ALA A 31 -11.64 -33.39 -11.92
C ALA A 31 -12.67 -34.50 -12.13
N VAL A 32 -12.50 -35.24 -13.21
CA VAL A 32 -13.32 -36.45 -13.46
C VAL A 32 -13.06 -37.47 -12.34
N GLY A 33 -14.12 -38.02 -11.77
CA GLY A 33 -14.08 -39.00 -10.72
C GLY A 33 -15.09 -38.75 -9.59
N PRO A 34 -15.10 -39.62 -8.59
CA PRO A 34 -15.98 -39.46 -7.43
C PRO A 34 -15.69 -38.19 -6.67
N ALA A 35 -16.68 -37.75 -5.90
CA ALA A 35 -16.54 -36.57 -5.05
C ALA A 35 -15.35 -36.73 -4.09
N ARG A 36 -14.43 -35.73 -4.12
CA ARG A 36 -13.27 -35.66 -3.23
C ARG A 36 -13.44 -34.49 -2.31
N PHE A 37 -13.36 -34.74 -1.04
CA PHE A 37 -13.40 -33.72 0.00
C PHE A 37 -12.00 -33.31 0.38
N SER A 38 -11.79 -32.01 0.58
CA SER A 38 -10.52 -31.44 1.05
C SER A 38 -10.81 -30.48 2.18
N TYR A 39 -10.02 -30.57 3.23
CA TYR A 39 -10.02 -29.62 4.32
C TYR A 39 -8.59 -29.12 4.51
N ASN A 40 -8.42 -27.79 4.49
CA ASN A 40 -7.15 -27.17 4.76
C ASN A 40 -7.33 -26.27 5.98
N HIS A 41 -6.39 -26.36 6.90
CA HIS A 41 -6.30 -25.49 8.06
C HIS A 41 -4.90 -24.91 8.11
N SER A 42 -4.81 -23.61 8.34
CA SER A 42 -3.54 -22.95 8.67
C SER A 42 -3.71 -22.08 9.89
N SER A 43 -2.68 -22.05 10.72
CA SER A 43 -2.63 -21.25 11.92
C SER A 43 -1.37 -20.40 11.91
N LYS A 44 -1.49 -19.16 12.38
CA LYS A 44 -0.38 -18.23 12.51
C LYS A 44 -0.39 -17.67 13.94
N TYR A 45 0.70 -17.89 14.65
CA TYR A 45 0.96 -17.23 15.91
C TYR A 45 1.92 -16.05 15.66
N THR A 46 1.56 -14.86 16.19
CA THR A 46 2.43 -13.68 16.15
C THR A 46 2.62 -13.17 17.57
N ARG A 47 3.87 -13.14 18.02
CA ARG A 47 4.25 -12.63 19.32
C ARG A 47 4.24 -11.10 19.31
N ARG A 48 3.66 -10.47 20.33
CA ARG A 48 3.73 -9.02 20.53
C ARG A 48 5.16 -8.56 20.88
N PRO A 49 5.52 -7.30 20.64
CA PRO A 49 6.75 -6.71 21.17
C PRO A 49 6.76 -6.71 22.70
N ARG A 50 7.95 -6.77 23.31
CA ARG A 50 8.15 -6.73 24.76
C ARG A 50 9.40 -5.89 25.08
N TYR A 51 9.39 -5.18 26.19
CA TYR A 51 10.55 -4.37 26.60
C TYR A 51 11.85 -5.20 26.79
N THR A 52 11.75 -6.51 26.92
CA THR A 52 12.90 -7.43 26.98
C THR A 52 13.46 -7.79 25.60
N ASP A 53 12.84 -7.36 24.52
CA ASP A 53 13.33 -7.64 23.19
C ASP A 53 14.58 -6.81 22.88
N ARG A 54 15.59 -7.45 22.29
CA ARG A 54 16.90 -6.84 22.05
C ARG A 54 16.84 -5.54 21.23
N ASN A 55 15.81 -5.39 20.40
CA ASN A 55 15.63 -4.22 19.53
C ASN A 55 14.87 -3.08 20.20
N ILE A 56 14.38 -3.29 21.44
CA ILE A 56 13.65 -2.29 22.21
C ILE A 56 14.57 -1.82 23.34
N ASN A 57 15.17 -0.67 23.13
CA ASN A 57 16.10 -0.09 24.10
C ASN A 57 15.52 1.22 24.65
N LEU A 58 14.50 1.09 25.53
CA LEU A 58 13.81 2.20 26.14
C LEU A 58 14.11 2.27 27.63
N MET A 59 14.17 3.49 28.16
CA MET A 59 14.41 3.74 29.58
C MET A 59 13.31 3.13 30.45
N ASN A 60 13.69 2.54 31.58
CA ASN A 60 12.74 2.22 32.64
C ASN A 60 12.35 3.50 33.43
N SER A 61 11.40 3.40 34.34
CA SER A 61 10.90 4.55 35.09
C SER A 61 12.00 5.25 35.91
N GLN A 62 12.85 4.48 36.57
CA GLN A 62 13.96 5.03 37.37
C GLN A 62 14.96 5.79 36.50
N GLN A 63 15.32 5.22 35.36
CA GLN A 63 16.23 5.88 34.39
C GLN A 63 15.63 7.15 33.84
N ARG A 64 14.31 7.13 33.51
CA ARG A 64 13.61 8.32 32.99
C ARG A 64 13.52 9.44 34.01
N VAL A 65 13.23 9.12 35.26
CA VAL A 65 13.21 10.11 36.36
C VAL A 65 14.62 10.67 36.59
N GLN A 66 15.64 9.82 36.58
CA GLN A 66 17.02 10.26 36.72
C GLN A 66 17.43 11.20 35.59
N PHE A 67 17.04 10.89 34.34
CA PHE A 67 17.25 11.77 33.19
C PHE A 67 16.57 13.13 33.37
N GLY A 68 15.33 13.16 33.89
CA GLY A 68 14.62 14.40 34.19
C GLY A 68 15.33 15.24 35.27
N LYS A 69 15.91 14.60 36.32
CA LYS A 69 16.73 15.27 37.35
C LYS A 69 17.96 15.92 36.72
N GLU A 70 18.70 15.18 35.90
CA GLU A 70 19.89 15.68 35.21
C GLU A 70 19.60 16.86 34.30
N LEU A 71 18.47 16.84 33.55
CA LEU A 71 18.02 17.97 32.73
C LEU A 71 17.71 19.21 33.60
N SER A 72 17.08 19.01 34.75
CA SER A 72 16.78 20.08 35.69
C SER A 72 18.08 20.69 36.27
N ASP A 73 19.06 19.86 36.64
CA ASP A 73 20.35 20.31 37.17
C ASP A 73 21.15 21.09 36.11
N LEU A 74 20.99 20.72 34.84
CA LEU A 74 21.61 21.43 33.70
C LEU A 74 20.82 22.67 33.26
N HIS A 75 19.73 23.02 33.96
CA HIS A 75 18.86 24.16 33.64
C HIS A 75 18.29 24.12 32.21
N TYR A 76 17.94 22.92 31.72
CA TYR A 76 17.38 22.74 30.40
C TYR A 76 16.04 23.50 30.27
N GLN A 77 15.92 24.29 29.22
CA GLN A 77 14.71 25.07 28.93
C GLN A 77 13.68 24.18 28.21
N PHE A 78 12.69 23.72 28.93
CA PHE A 78 11.59 22.97 28.32
C PHE A 78 10.72 23.85 27.42
N PRO A 79 10.21 23.32 26.29
CA PRO A 79 9.25 24.05 25.45
C PRO A 79 8.02 24.49 26.27
N SER A 80 7.52 25.70 26.00
CA SER A 80 6.39 26.31 26.73
C SER A 80 5.08 25.52 26.59
N ASP A 81 4.95 24.76 25.51
CA ASP A 81 3.79 23.91 25.19
C ASP A 81 3.97 22.45 25.69
N MET A 82 5.10 22.16 26.33
CA MET A 82 5.38 20.82 26.85
C MET A 82 4.30 20.35 27.83
N THR A 83 3.90 19.10 27.69
CA THR A 83 3.05 18.43 28.68
C THR A 83 3.85 18.14 29.94
N MET A 84 3.48 18.77 31.03
CA MET A 84 4.14 18.65 32.34
C MET A 84 3.57 17.46 33.10
N VAL A 85 4.18 16.28 32.97
CA VAL A 85 3.81 15.02 33.65
C VAL A 85 5.05 14.38 34.26
N GLY A 86 4.89 13.35 35.06
CA GLY A 86 6.00 12.64 35.69
C GLY A 86 6.83 13.55 36.59
N TYR A 87 8.15 13.40 36.53
CA TYR A 87 9.10 14.18 37.35
C TYR A 87 8.98 15.69 37.08
N GLU A 88 8.94 16.08 35.80
CA GLU A 88 8.84 17.50 35.39
C GLU A 88 7.53 18.13 35.85
N GLY A 89 6.43 17.38 35.81
CA GLY A 89 5.13 17.82 36.34
C GLY A 89 5.15 18.02 37.85
N ALA A 90 5.71 17.07 38.59
CA ALA A 90 5.86 17.17 40.05
C ALA A 90 6.75 18.34 40.46
N LEU A 91 7.89 18.54 39.76
CA LEU A 91 8.81 19.66 40.02
C LEU A 91 8.14 21.00 39.72
N ASN A 92 7.43 21.12 38.62
CA ASN A 92 6.70 22.32 38.26
C ASN A 92 5.59 22.67 39.28
N SER A 93 4.88 21.65 39.80
CA SER A 93 3.89 21.84 40.87
C SER A 93 4.52 22.36 42.15
N TYR A 94 5.68 21.81 42.54
CA TYR A 94 6.44 22.27 43.69
C TYR A 94 6.91 23.72 43.53
N TYR A 95 7.49 24.08 42.40
CA TYR A 95 7.94 25.48 42.15
C TYR A 95 6.80 26.49 42.09
N LYS A 96 5.61 26.06 41.68
CA LYS A 96 4.40 26.90 41.69
C LYS A 96 3.72 26.99 43.08
N GLY A 97 4.23 26.28 44.09
CA GLY A 97 3.66 26.23 45.40
C GLY A 97 2.34 25.46 45.48
N LEU A 98 2.06 24.62 44.48
CA LEU A 98 0.85 23.76 44.43
C LEU A 98 1.04 22.45 45.20
N SER A 99 2.27 22.09 45.55
CA SER A 99 2.61 20.93 46.36
C SER A 99 3.73 21.27 47.34
N THR A 100 3.75 20.60 48.48
CA THR A 100 4.78 20.64 49.51
C THR A 100 6.02 19.85 49.02
N TYR A 101 7.16 20.05 49.66
CA TYR A 101 8.36 19.28 49.38
C TYR A 101 8.18 17.78 49.62
N ASP A 102 7.49 17.40 50.68
CA ASP A 102 7.20 16.00 50.99
C ASP A 102 6.31 15.35 49.91
N GLU A 103 5.28 16.06 49.45
CA GLU A 103 4.42 15.59 48.36
C GLU A 103 5.21 15.46 47.04
N PHE A 104 6.09 16.39 46.74
CA PHE A 104 7.01 16.30 45.60
C PHE A 104 7.89 15.04 45.67
N VAL A 105 8.56 14.82 46.84
CA VAL A 105 9.45 13.66 47.03
C VAL A 105 8.66 12.36 46.88
N ASN A 106 7.46 12.29 47.46
CA ASN A 106 6.61 11.11 47.37
C ASN A 106 6.14 10.84 45.95
N SER A 107 5.77 11.88 45.20
CA SER A 107 5.42 11.77 43.78
C SER A 107 6.59 11.25 42.95
N VAL A 108 7.80 11.78 43.17
CA VAL A 108 9.02 11.32 42.48
C VAL A 108 9.29 9.84 42.75
N LYS A 109 9.22 9.41 44.04
CA LYS A 109 9.39 8.01 44.41
C LYS A 109 8.36 7.11 43.74
N TRP A 110 7.13 7.57 43.61
CA TRP A 110 6.09 6.83 42.92
C TRP A 110 6.43 6.67 41.44
N TYR A 111 6.76 7.76 40.74
CA TYR A 111 7.14 7.72 39.33
C TYR A 111 8.35 6.82 39.06
N GLU A 112 9.30 6.71 39.97
CA GLU A 112 10.47 5.80 39.84
C GLU A 112 10.05 4.32 39.83
N THR A 113 8.90 3.96 40.38
CA THR A 113 8.44 2.58 40.56
C THR A 113 7.35 2.13 39.59
N VAL A 114 6.73 3.03 38.84
CA VAL A 114 5.55 2.76 38.00
C VAL A 114 5.83 1.69 36.94
N ASN A 115 6.87 1.81 36.16
CA ASN A 115 7.31 0.85 35.13
C ASN A 115 6.17 0.33 34.22
N THR A 116 5.32 1.22 33.72
CA THR A 116 4.21 0.86 32.85
C THR A 116 4.70 0.02 31.65
N ASP A 117 4.07 -1.13 31.42
CA ASP A 117 4.31 -1.93 30.20
C ASP A 117 3.27 -1.58 29.14
N TRP A 118 3.56 -0.52 28.36
CA TRP A 118 2.66 -0.07 27.30
C TRP A 118 2.45 -1.13 26.22
N PHE A 119 3.45 -1.99 25.95
CA PHE A 119 3.26 -3.09 25.02
C PHE A 119 2.27 -4.12 25.55
N ASP A 120 2.29 -4.44 26.84
CA ASP A 120 1.32 -5.36 27.43
C ASP A 120 -0.09 -4.78 27.48
N ILE A 121 -0.19 -3.48 27.75
CA ILE A 121 -1.48 -2.79 27.85
C ILE A 121 -2.15 -2.67 26.48
N LEU A 122 -1.40 -2.29 25.44
CA LEU A 122 -1.95 -1.90 24.13
C LEU A 122 -1.87 -3.01 23.08
N THR A 123 -1.03 -4.02 23.29
CA THR A 123 -0.80 -5.08 22.32
C THR A 123 -1.06 -6.46 22.92
N GLN A 124 -1.20 -7.45 22.04
CA GLN A 124 -1.47 -8.84 22.40
C GLN A 124 -0.70 -9.80 21.50
N ASP A 125 -0.38 -10.98 22.05
CA ASP A 125 0.00 -12.11 21.22
C ASP A 125 -1.23 -12.55 20.42
N THR A 126 -1.08 -12.83 19.12
CA THR A 126 -2.22 -13.14 18.26
C THR A 126 -2.17 -14.56 17.73
N TYR A 127 -3.34 -15.14 17.57
CA TYR A 127 -3.54 -16.45 16.97
C TYR A 127 -4.55 -16.35 15.82
N SER A 128 -4.05 -16.24 14.61
CA SER A 128 -4.88 -16.15 13.41
C SER A 128 -5.05 -17.55 12.80
N HIS A 129 -6.21 -17.82 12.21
CA HIS A 129 -6.50 -19.12 11.63
C HIS A 129 -7.34 -18.99 10.35
N ASP A 130 -7.11 -19.95 9.46
CA ASP A 130 -7.82 -20.11 8.20
C ASP A 130 -8.33 -21.53 8.07
N HIS A 131 -9.57 -21.68 7.67
CA HIS A 131 -10.23 -22.94 7.42
C HIS A 131 -10.83 -22.92 6.02
N THR A 132 -10.46 -23.85 5.17
CA THR A 132 -11.05 -24.00 3.84
C THR A 132 -11.52 -25.43 3.63
N PHE A 133 -12.81 -25.58 3.42
CA PHE A 133 -13.43 -26.84 3.01
C PHE A 133 -13.71 -26.81 1.52
N GLY A 134 -13.37 -27.86 0.80
CA GLY A 134 -13.58 -27.97 -0.64
C GLY A 134 -14.10 -29.34 -1.04
N VAL A 135 -14.96 -29.35 -2.05
CA VAL A 135 -15.48 -30.54 -2.70
C VAL A 135 -15.23 -30.44 -4.19
N SER A 136 -14.69 -31.47 -4.81
CA SER A 136 -14.47 -31.52 -6.25
C SER A 136 -14.81 -32.89 -6.79
N GLY A 137 -15.34 -32.95 -8.01
CA GLY A 137 -15.70 -34.22 -8.67
C GLY A 137 -16.33 -33.94 -10.01
N GLY A 138 -16.92 -35.00 -10.59
CA GLY A 138 -17.67 -34.90 -11.81
C GLY A 138 -17.40 -36.05 -12.78
N ASN A 139 -18.01 -35.95 -13.95
CA ASN A 139 -17.82 -36.83 -15.08
C ASN A 139 -17.27 -36.07 -16.29
N ASP A 140 -17.28 -36.66 -17.47
CA ASP A 140 -16.79 -36.04 -18.70
C ASP A 140 -17.66 -34.84 -19.14
N ASP A 141 -18.93 -34.81 -18.75
CA ASP A 141 -19.90 -33.79 -19.12
C ASP A 141 -19.94 -32.64 -18.14
N ILE A 142 -19.83 -32.93 -16.82
CA ILE A 142 -19.92 -31.91 -15.78
C ILE A 142 -18.83 -32.17 -14.72
N ARG A 143 -17.98 -31.17 -14.51
CA ARG A 143 -16.97 -31.13 -13.43
C ARG A 143 -17.23 -29.94 -12.54
N TYR A 144 -17.10 -30.14 -11.25
CA TYR A 144 -17.35 -29.11 -10.26
C TYR A 144 -16.25 -29.01 -9.23
N TYR A 145 -16.03 -27.78 -8.77
CA TYR A 145 -15.27 -27.46 -7.56
C TYR A 145 -16.05 -26.45 -6.76
N VAL A 146 -16.38 -26.79 -5.52
CA VAL A 146 -17.08 -25.90 -4.58
C VAL A 146 -16.21 -25.77 -3.34
N SER A 147 -16.04 -24.57 -2.83
CA SER A 147 -15.35 -24.36 -1.56
C SER A 147 -15.99 -23.29 -0.73
N ALA A 148 -15.91 -23.48 0.60
CA ALA A 148 -16.26 -22.50 1.59
C ALA A 148 -15.05 -22.27 2.51
N GLY A 149 -14.79 -21.02 2.89
CA GLY A 149 -13.68 -20.65 3.73
C GLY A 149 -14.08 -19.70 4.85
N TYR A 150 -13.39 -19.82 5.97
CA TYR A 150 -13.45 -18.91 7.10
C TYR A 150 -12.03 -18.52 7.49
N ASN A 151 -11.77 -17.24 7.57
CA ASN A 151 -10.49 -16.68 8.00
C ASN A 151 -10.73 -15.69 9.14
N LYS A 152 -9.96 -15.83 10.20
CA LYS A 152 -9.90 -14.85 11.29
C LYS A 152 -8.47 -14.45 11.53
N GLU A 153 -8.21 -13.15 11.47
CA GLU A 153 -6.92 -12.55 11.75
C GLU A 153 -7.08 -11.54 12.90
N ASP A 154 -6.48 -11.85 14.04
CA ASP A 154 -6.39 -10.91 15.14
C ASP A 154 -5.14 -10.02 14.97
N GLY A 155 -5.32 -8.71 15.17
CA GLY A 155 -4.22 -7.75 15.10
C GLY A 155 -3.38 -7.73 16.38
N VAL A 156 -2.11 -7.36 16.25
CA VAL A 156 -1.21 -7.18 17.40
C VAL A 156 -1.68 -6.05 18.32
N SER A 157 -2.24 -4.97 17.79
CA SER A 157 -2.94 -3.97 18.60
C SER A 157 -4.26 -4.57 19.10
N LYS A 158 -4.52 -4.47 20.42
CA LYS A 158 -5.76 -4.96 21.01
C LYS A 158 -6.98 -4.36 20.31
N THR A 159 -8.10 -5.06 20.32
CA THR A 159 -9.38 -4.71 19.67
C THR A 159 -9.40 -4.74 18.15
N THR A 160 -8.25 -4.92 17.49
CA THR A 160 -8.20 -4.98 16.03
C THR A 160 -8.33 -6.42 15.52
N TYR A 161 -9.19 -6.63 14.52
CA TYR A 161 -9.37 -7.94 13.90
C TYR A 161 -9.94 -7.83 12.48
N THR A 162 -9.80 -8.92 11.73
CA THR A 162 -10.47 -9.15 10.45
C THR A 162 -11.09 -10.54 10.44
N GLU A 163 -12.37 -10.63 10.14
CA GLU A 163 -13.10 -11.87 9.89
C GLU A 163 -13.60 -11.90 8.46
N ARG A 164 -13.40 -13.02 7.76
CA ARG A 164 -13.81 -13.17 6.38
C ARG A 164 -14.39 -14.54 6.10
N TYR A 165 -15.56 -14.56 5.51
CA TYR A 165 -16.22 -15.72 4.98
C TYR A 165 -16.13 -15.69 3.45
N THR A 166 -15.77 -16.81 2.82
CA THR A 166 -15.62 -16.91 1.38
C THR A 166 -16.40 -18.10 0.83
N ALA A 167 -16.94 -17.97 -0.36
CA ALA A 167 -17.56 -19.05 -1.11
C ALA A 167 -17.10 -19.00 -2.57
N LEU A 168 -16.82 -20.16 -3.16
CA LEU A 168 -16.45 -20.30 -4.56
C LEU A 168 -17.16 -21.51 -5.16
N VAL A 169 -17.74 -21.32 -6.33
CA VAL A 169 -18.33 -22.39 -7.15
C VAL A 169 -17.73 -22.29 -8.55
N ASN A 170 -17.11 -23.36 -9.02
CA ASN A 170 -16.63 -23.50 -10.39
C ASN A 170 -17.31 -24.72 -11.02
N LEU A 171 -17.91 -24.53 -12.17
CA LEU A 171 -18.56 -25.58 -12.97
C LEU A 171 -17.98 -25.54 -14.39
N ASP A 172 -17.43 -26.67 -14.82
CA ASP A 172 -17.05 -26.92 -16.22
C ASP A 172 -18.08 -27.87 -16.82
N MET A 173 -18.78 -27.44 -17.86
CA MET A 173 -19.85 -28.18 -18.51
C MET A 173 -19.53 -28.42 -19.98
N THR A 174 -19.70 -29.63 -20.44
CA THR A 174 -19.52 -30.07 -21.83
C THR A 174 -20.89 -30.49 -22.38
N PHE A 175 -21.58 -29.64 -23.10
CA PHE A 175 -22.90 -29.94 -23.68
C PHE A 175 -22.81 -30.78 -24.94
N SER A 176 -21.69 -30.64 -25.66
CA SER A 176 -21.40 -31.42 -26.87
C SER A 176 -19.89 -31.34 -27.17
N LYS A 177 -19.45 -32.02 -28.23
CA LYS A 177 -18.05 -31.90 -28.71
C LYS A 177 -17.69 -30.47 -29.12
N ILE A 178 -18.71 -29.66 -29.38
CA ILE A 178 -18.56 -28.29 -29.89
C ILE A 178 -18.81 -27.24 -28.81
N VAL A 179 -19.76 -27.48 -27.89
CA VAL A 179 -20.20 -26.48 -26.91
C VAL A 179 -19.73 -26.87 -25.52
N LYS A 180 -18.87 -26.02 -24.96
CA LYS A 180 -18.41 -26.11 -23.57
C LYS A 180 -18.69 -24.79 -22.87
N ALA A 181 -19.08 -24.86 -21.61
CA ALA A 181 -19.26 -23.68 -20.79
C ALA A 181 -18.47 -23.80 -19.49
N HIS A 182 -17.90 -22.70 -19.03
CA HIS A 182 -17.30 -22.57 -17.72
C HIS A 182 -18.06 -21.48 -16.96
N PHE A 183 -18.59 -21.85 -15.81
CA PHE A 183 -19.25 -20.92 -14.88
C PHE A 183 -18.45 -20.84 -13.61
N SER A 184 -18.14 -19.63 -13.16
CA SER A 184 -17.46 -19.36 -11.90
C SER A 184 -18.21 -18.28 -11.13
N MET A 185 -18.54 -18.57 -9.88
CA MET A 185 -19.13 -17.62 -8.95
C MET A 185 -18.34 -17.61 -7.67
N ASN A 186 -17.95 -16.42 -7.22
CA ASN A 186 -17.25 -16.23 -5.95
C ASN A 186 -17.90 -15.12 -5.13
N GLY A 187 -17.86 -15.27 -3.83
CA GLY A 187 -18.37 -14.26 -2.90
C GLY A 187 -17.55 -14.23 -1.64
N ASN A 188 -17.50 -13.07 -1.01
CA ASN A 188 -16.96 -12.94 0.34
C ASN A 188 -17.76 -11.92 1.14
N VAL A 189 -17.80 -12.15 2.45
CA VAL A 189 -18.29 -11.19 3.44
C VAL A 189 -17.14 -10.99 4.43
N GLN A 190 -16.84 -9.73 4.74
CA GLN A 190 -15.71 -9.38 5.60
C GLN A 190 -16.14 -8.35 6.62
N LYS A 191 -15.73 -8.58 7.88
CA LYS A 191 -15.83 -7.60 8.97
C LYS A 191 -14.43 -7.24 9.44
N LYS A 192 -14.19 -5.97 9.68
CA LYS A 192 -12.92 -5.47 10.22
C LYS A 192 -13.20 -4.47 11.32
N ASN A 193 -12.39 -4.54 12.37
CA ASN A 193 -12.28 -3.48 13.35
C ASN A 193 -10.84 -2.99 13.43
N HIS A 194 -10.64 -1.70 13.30
CA HIS A 194 -9.34 -1.04 13.39
C HIS A 194 -9.40 0.08 14.42
N LEU A 195 -8.24 0.44 14.96
CA LEU A 195 -8.13 1.68 15.72
C LEU A 195 -8.42 2.88 14.80
N MET A 196 -8.83 3.98 15.40
CA MET A 196 -8.97 5.23 14.68
C MET A 196 -7.61 5.70 14.16
N SER A 197 -7.59 6.46 13.07
CA SER A 197 -6.34 6.95 12.43
C SER A 197 -5.49 7.81 13.36
N GLU A 198 -6.10 8.43 14.35
CA GLU A 198 -5.46 9.27 15.36
C GLU A 198 -4.85 8.47 16.51
N ILE A 199 -5.12 7.18 16.58
CA ILE A 199 -4.67 6.28 17.65
C ILE A 199 -3.71 5.25 17.05
N ASP A 200 -2.42 5.46 17.25
CA ASP A 200 -1.40 4.47 16.93
C ASP A 200 -0.87 3.85 18.22
N ALA A 201 -1.39 2.65 18.54
CA ALA A 201 -1.04 1.92 19.76
C ALA A 201 0.44 1.51 19.78
N MET A 202 1.02 1.20 18.61
CA MET A 202 2.42 0.80 18.51
C MET A 202 3.34 2.00 18.67
N ASP A 203 3.06 3.09 17.96
CA ASP A 203 3.83 4.35 18.09
C ASP A 203 3.77 4.87 19.53
N TYR A 204 2.58 4.82 20.14
CA TYR A 204 2.41 5.21 21.54
C TYR A 204 3.26 4.35 22.49
N ALA A 205 3.26 3.02 22.31
CA ALA A 205 4.06 2.12 23.17
C ALA A 205 5.56 2.32 23.01
N TYR A 206 6.04 2.69 21.80
CA TYR A 206 7.44 2.99 21.55
C TYR A 206 7.89 4.36 22.08
N ASN A 207 6.99 5.36 22.03
CA ASN A 207 7.36 6.76 22.28
C ASN A 207 6.90 7.28 23.65
N THR A 208 6.13 6.49 24.41
CA THR A 208 5.65 6.92 25.74
C THR A 208 6.54 6.32 26.83
N THR A 209 6.96 7.17 27.74
CA THR A 209 7.80 6.76 28.88
C THR A 209 7.08 5.75 29.79
N ARG A 210 7.85 4.80 30.30
CA ARG A 210 7.38 3.83 31.31
C ARG A 210 7.10 4.47 32.66
N ALA A 211 7.62 5.68 32.91
CA ALA A 211 7.33 6.45 34.14
C ALA A 211 5.94 7.09 34.12
N LEU A 212 5.28 7.15 32.97
CA LEU A 212 3.88 7.60 32.91
C LEU A 212 2.94 6.47 33.35
N PRO A 213 2.14 6.66 34.40
CA PRO A 213 1.21 5.65 34.86
C PRO A 213 0.03 5.51 33.89
N CYS A 214 -0.47 4.29 33.75
CA CYS A 214 -1.71 4.02 33.02
C CYS A 214 -2.94 4.17 33.93
N PHE A 215 -2.79 3.85 35.21
CA PHE A 215 -3.82 3.91 36.23
C PHE A 215 -3.33 4.68 37.45
N ASN A 216 -4.25 5.34 38.11
CA ASN A 216 -4.06 5.92 39.43
C ASN A 216 -3.94 4.80 40.50
N PRO A 217 -3.45 5.10 41.71
CA PRO A 217 -3.39 4.11 42.81
C PRO A 217 -4.74 3.51 43.20
N ASP A 218 -5.84 4.20 42.93
CA ASP A 218 -7.22 3.73 43.17
C ASP A 218 -7.79 2.85 42.03
N GLY A 219 -6.99 2.61 40.97
CA GLY A 219 -7.40 1.81 39.82
C GLY A 219 -8.15 2.57 38.71
N THR A 220 -8.40 3.86 38.89
CA THR A 220 -9.00 4.71 37.84
C THR A 220 -7.95 5.01 36.73
N LEU A 221 -8.44 5.34 35.52
CA LEU A 221 -7.54 5.73 34.43
C LEU A 221 -6.74 6.98 34.79
N TYR A 222 -5.46 6.97 34.51
CA TYR A 222 -4.63 8.15 34.60
C TYR A 222 -4.78 9.02 33.34
N TYR A 223 -5.03 10.31 33.56
CA TYR A 223 -5.12 11.29 32.48
C TYR A 223 -4.01 12.34 32.62
N TYR A 224 -3.54 12.82 31.48
CA TYR A 224 -2.61 13.94 31.40
C TYR A 224 -3.08 14.95 30.36
N ASP A 225 -2.67 16.21 30.52
CA ASP A 225 -3.05 17.28 29.60
C ASP A 225 -2.28 17.14 28.29
N LYS A 226 -2.99 16.93 27.19
CA LYS A 226 -2.45 16.87 25.84
C LYS A 226 -2.92 18.08 25.04
N SER A 227 -1.98 18.72 24.32
CA SER A 227 -2.30 19.85 23.46
C SER A 227 -3.27 19.45 22.36
N ALA A 228 -4.32 20.24 22.19
CA ALA A 228 -5.28 20.09 21.11
C ALA A 228 -4.84 20.97 19.95
N TYR A 229 -4.00 20.47 19.05
CA TYR A 229 -3.75 21.14 17.77
C TYR A 229 -5.03 21.08 16.94
N GLY A 230 -5.73 22.18 16.85
CA GLY A 230 -6.98 22.26 16.11
C GLY A 230 -7.22 23.65 15.54
N ARG A 231 -7.93 23.69 14.50
CA ARG A 231 -8.52 24.70 13.59
C ARG A 231 -8.49 26.21 13.95
N THR A 232 -8.23 26.58 15.16
CA THR A 232 -7.94 27.97 15.53
C THR A 232 -6.44 28.05 15.77
N ASN A 233 -5.79 29.04 15.20
CA ASN A 233 -4.36 29.36 15.41
C ASN A 233 -4.03 29.69 16.89
N LYS A 234 -4.78 29.14 17.84
CA LYS A 234 -4.53 29.24 19.27
C LYS A 234 -3.99 27.88 19.73
N PRO A 235 -2.67 27.73 19.91
CA PRO A 235 -2.01 26.44 20.16
C PRO A 235 -2.16 25.91 21.59
N TYR A 236 -3.02 26.46 22.45
CA TYR A 236 -2.80 26.35 23.88
C TYR A 236 -3.94 25.69 24.69
N ASN A 237 -4.98 25.22 24.03
CA ASN A 237 -5.97 24.44 24.77
C ASN A 237 -5.44 23.04 24.97
N LYS A 238 -5.27 22.64 26.22
CA LYS A 238 -4.90 21.30 26.65
C LYS A 238 -6.12 20.63 27.23
N PHE A 239 -6.37 19.41 26.83
CA PHE A 239 -7.45 18.59 27.34
C PHE A 239 -6.92 17.25 27.86
N ARG A 240 -7.65 16.65 28.77
CA ARG A 240 -7.33 15.37 29.37
C ARG A 240 -7.25 14.27 28.31
N TYR A 241 -6.19 13.51 28.35
CA TYR A 241 -5.93 12.41 27.41
C TYR A 241 -5.53 11.15 28.16
N SER A 242 -6.12 10.04 27.78
CA SER A 242 -5.66 8.68 28.11
C SER A 242 -5.87 7.81 26.88
N ILE A 243 -4.83 7.13 26.41
CA ILE A 243 -4.95 6.29 25.21
C ILE A 243 -6.00 5.18 25.38
N LEU A 244 -6.14 4.62 26.58
CA LEU A 244 -7.17 3.61 26.83
C LEU A 244 -8.58 4.20 26.71
N ASN A 245 -8.80 5.42 27.22
CA ASN A 245 -10.06 6.11 27.04
C ASN A 245 -10.40 6.36 25.57
N GLU A 246 -9.38 6.76 24.76
CA GLU A 246 -9.59 6.96 23.33
C GLU A 246 -9.95 5.64 22.61
N ILE A 247 -9.29 4.53 22.95
CA ILE A 247 -9.58 3.20 22.38
C ILE A 247 -10.97 2.71 22.78
N GLU A 248 -11.34 2.86 24.05
CA GLU A 248 -12.62 2.40 24.58
C GLU A 248 -13.82 3.21 24.04
N ASN A 249 -13.63 4.52 23.90
CA ASN A 249 -14.68 5.45 23.49
C ASN A 249 -14.62 5.83 22.00
N SER A 250 -13.96 5.01 21.17
CA SER A 250 -13.97 5.17 19.71
C SER A 250 -14.05 3.81 19.00
N SER A 251 -14.54 3.79 17.77
CA SER A 251 -14.56 2.60 16.93
C SER A 251 -14.42 2.95 15.45
N ASN A 252 -13.80 2.05 14.68
CA ASN A 252 -13.63 2.17 13.24
C ASN A 252 -13.91 0.79 12.61
N GLU A 253 -15.15 0.60 12.22
CA GLU A 253 -15.70 -0.67 11.77
C GLU A 253 -15.88 -0.66 10.24
N TYR A 254 -15.59 -1.80 9.62
CA TYR A 254 -15.79 -2.02 8.19
C TYR A 254 -16.60 -3.28 7.97
N ASP A 255 -17.68 -3.16 7.24
CA ASP A 255 -18.43 -4.28 6.67
C ASP A 255 -18.27 -4.26 5.15
N GLY A 256 -17.78 -5.36 4.59
CA GLY A 256 -17.55 -5.47 3.16
C GLY A 256 -18.12 -6.77 2.59
N SER A 257 -18.72 -6.68 1.40
CA SER A 257 -19.15 -7.84 0.64
C SER A 257 -18.73 -7.70 -0.83
N THR A 258 -18.33 -8.81 -1.43
CA THR A 258 -17.97 -8.85 -2.85
C THR A 258 -18.61 -10.10 -3.46
N ILE A 259 -19.25 -9.91 -4.60
CA ILE A 259 -19.82 -10.99 -5.42
C ILE A 259 -19.28 -10.83 -6.84
N GLY A 260 -18.74 -11.91 -7.40
CA GLY A 260 -18.27 -11.96 -8.77
C GLY A 260 -18.82 -13.20 -9.48
N ALA A 261 -19.13 -13.07 -10.76
CA ALA A 261 -19.53 -14.18 -11.61
C ALA A 261 -18.83 -14.06 -12.97
N MET A 262 -18.41 -15.19 -13.51
CA MET A 262 -17.80 -15.31 -14.83
C MET A 262 -18.44 -16.45 -15.60
N LEU A 263 -18.81 -16.20 -16.84
CA LEU A 263 -19.27 -17.19 -17.79
C LEU A 263 -18.35 -17.20 -19.01
N LYS A 264 -17.87 -18.38 -19.42
CA LYS A 264 -17.10 -18.60 -20.65
C LYS A 264 -17.77 -19.70 -21.47
N VAL A 265 -17.96 -19.47 -22.76
CA VAL A 265 -18.52 -20.43 -23.71
C VAL A 265 -17.58 -20.61 -24.88
N THR A 266 -17.32 -21.86 -25.31
CA THR A 266 -16.43 -22.20 -26.44
C THR A 266 -17.22 -23.04 -27.44
N PRO A 267 -17.75 -22.46 -28.52
CA PRO A 267 -18.75 -23.12 -29.38
C PRO A 267 -18.20 -24.03 -30.48
N ILE A 268 -16.93 -23.93 -30.87
CA ILE A 268 -16.40 -24.65 -32.05
C ILE A 268 -15.05 -25.29 -31.74
N THR A 269 -14.81 -26.57 -32.08
CA THR A 269 -13.52 -27.26 -31.98
C THR A 269 -12.68 -27.08 -33.25
N GLY A 270 -11.37 -26.75 -33.10
CA GLY A 270 -10.43 -26.52 -34.21
C GLY A 270 -10.31 -25.04 -34.61
N LEU A 271 -11.41 -24.34 -34.60
CA LEU A 271 -11.52 -22.88 -34.55
C LEU A 271 -12.23 -22.56 -33.24
N ASP A 272 -11.49 -22.29 -32.19
CA ASP A 272 -12.07 -22.00 -30.87
C ASP A 272 -12.54 -20.54 -30.84
N ILE A 273 -13.85 -20.34 -30.78
CA ILE A 273 -14.46 -19.02 -30.52
C ILE A 273 -14.90 -19.01 -29.07
N SER A 274 -14.34 -18.16 -28.27
CA SER A 274 -14.72 -18.00 -26.86
C SER A 274 -15.37 -16.65 -26.62
N VAL A 275 -16.46 -16.64 -25.87
CA VAL A 275 -17.13 -15.44 -25.36
C VAL A 275 -17.12 -15.56 -23.84
N SER A 276 -16.61 -14.54 -23.16
CA SER A 276 -16.60 -14.50 -21.72
C SER A 276 -17.13 -13.19 -21.18
N GLY A 277 -17.94 -13.27 -20.14
CA GLY A 277 -18.43 -12.13 -19.37
C GLY A 277 -18.05 -12.30 -17.91
N ASN A 278 -17.58 -11.26 -17.30
CA ASN A 278 -17.32 -11.18 -15.87
C ASN A 278 -18.02 -9.96 -15.29
N TYR A 279 -18.67 -10.12 -14.16
CA TYR A 279 -19.25 -9.02 -13.40
C TYR A 279 -18.85 -9.17 -11.95
N ASN A 280 -18.41 -8.08 -11.35
CA ASN A 280 -18.02 -8.04 -9.94
C ASN A 280 -18.64 -6.80 -9.28
N ARG A 281 -19.25 -6.99 -8.11
CA ARG A 281 -19.78 -5.91 -7.28
C ARG A 281 -19.20 -6.01 -5.87
N SER A 282 -18.63 -4.93 -5.42
CA SER A 282 -18.13 -4.76 -4.05
C SER A 282 -18.90 -3.64 -3.37
N ASN A 283 -19.37 -3.90 -2.17
CA ASN A 283 -19.96 -2.91 -1.27
C ASN A 283 -19.15 -2.86 0.02
N THR A 284 -18.80 -1.66 0.49
CA THR A 284 -18.07 -1.45 1.74
C THR A 284 -18.75 -0.34 2.52
N LEU A 285 -19.18 -0.67 3.72
CA LEU A 285 -19.67 0.29 4.71
C LEU A 285 -18.57 0.47 5.76
N GLN A 286 -18.17 1.72 6.00
CA GLN A 286 -17.26 2.09 7.07
C GLN A 286 -17.98 3.02 8.03
N GLU A 287 -17.92 2.70 9.32
CA GLU A 287 -18.45 3.52 10.39
C GLU A 287 -17.33 3.89 11.36
N GLN A 288 -17.08 5.18 11.51
CA GLN A 288 -16.08 5.76 12.41
C GLN A 288 -16.80 6.56 13.47
N TRP A 289 -16.61 6.17 14.72
CA TRP A 289 -17.25 6.83 15.86
C TRP A 289 -16.20 7.35 16.85
N TRP A 290 -16.37 8.60 17.27
CA TRP A 290 -15.66 9.22 18.40
C TRP A 290 -16.68 9.63 19.44
N GLY A 291 -16.57 9.04 20.62
CA GLY A 291 -17.45 9.32 21.77
C GLY A 291 -17.15 10.69 22.40
N GLU A 292 -18.15 11.22 23.06
CA GLU A 292 -18.08 12.56 23.69
C GLU A 292 -17.03 12.68 24.80
N LYS A 293 -16.55 11.55 25.37
CA LYS A 293 -15.51 11.50 26.41
C LYS A 293 -14.08 11.49 25.86
N THR A 294 -13.92 11.49 24.54
CA THR A 294 -12.58 11.43 23.91
C THR A 294 -11.92 12.78 23.85
N HIS A 295 -10.60 12.79 23.95
CA HIS A 295 -9.78 13.98 23.67
C HIS A 295 -10.05 14.53 22.26
N TYR A 296 -10.33 13.63 21.30
CA TYR A 296 -10.69 14.02 19.95
C TYR A 296 -11.93 14.92 19.93
N VAL A 297 -12.98 14.56 20.66
CA VAL A 297 -14.22 15.36 20.75
C VAL A 297 -14.01 16.63 21.61
N ALA A 298 -13.22 16.56 22.68
CA ALA A 298 -12.88 17.73 23.49
C ALA A 298 -12.25 18.85 22.64
N ARG A 299 -11.46 18.51 21.63
CA ARG A 299 -10.90 19.47 20.66
C ARG A 299 -11.95 20.21 19.84
N TRP A 300 -13.04 19.52 19.46
CA TRP A 300 -14.16 20.10 18.71
C TRP A 300 -15.11 20.88 19.61
N LYS A 301 -15.28 20.42 20.84
CA LYS A 301 -16.07 21.07 21.86
C LYS A 301 -15.38 22.34 22.36
N ASN A 302 -14.06 22.38 22.38
CA ASN A 302 -13.21 23.36 23.04
C ASN A 302 -13.45 23.35 24.57
N GLY A 303 -13.61 22.17 25.15
CA GLY A 303 -13.86 21.95 26.57
C GLY A 303 -13.93 20.46 26.91
N GLU A 304 -13.83 20.14 28.19
CA GLU A 304 -13.93 18.78 28.72
C GLU A 304 -15.36 18.19 28.60
N TYR A 305 -15.46 16.89 28.75
CA TYR A 305 -16.73 16.16 28.57
C TYR A 305 -17.89 16.70 29.41
N GLU A 306 -17.65 16.98 30.67
CA GLU A 306 -18.70 17.46 31.62
C GLU A 306 -18.84 18.99 31.62
N GLU A 307 -18.00 19.71 30.93
CA GLU A 307 -18.02 21.15 30.83
C GLU A 307 -18.97 21.60 29.72
N VAL A 308 -19.93 22.42 30.06
CA VAL A 308 -20.72 23.16 29.07
C VAL A 308 -20.01 24.49 28.83
N PRO A 309 -19.58 24.81 27.57
CA PRO A 309 -18.95 26.08 27.28
C PRO A 309 -19.87 27.23 27.77
N MET A 310 -19.30 28.16 28.54
CA MET A 310 -20.05 29.32 28.99
C MET A 310 -20.57 30.17 27.84
N PRO A 311 -21.76 30.77 27.91
CA PRO A 311 -22.20 31.75 26.93
C PRO A 311 -21.14 32.87 26.78
N GLY A 312 -20.61 33.04 25.58
CA GLY A 312 -19.51 33.98 25.30
C GLY A 312 -18.15 33.31 25.06
N GLU A 313 -17.84 32.17 25.69
CA GLU A 313 -16.71 31.30 25.33
C GLU A 313 -17.11 30.25 24.28
N ALA A 314 -18.39 30.03 24.11
CA ALA A 314 -18.99 29.11 23.15
C ALA A 314 -18.72 29.47 21.67
N GLY A 315 -18.19 30.65 21.40
CA GLY A 315 -17.90 31.14 20.04
C GLY A 315 -16.91 30.31 19.23
N SER A 316 -16.11 29.46 19.89
CA SER A 316 -15.19 28.54 19.24
C SER A 316 -15.62 27.06 19.32
N CYS A 317 -16.78 26.76 19.83
CA CYS A 317 -17.31 25.39 19.96
C CYS A 317 -17.95 24.94 18.66
N TYR A 318 -17.42 23.85 18.09
CA TYR A 318 -17.93 23.20 16.87
C TYR A 318 -18.78 21.96 17.14
N LEU A 319 -18.87 21.52 18.40
CA LEU A 319 -19.63 20.33 18.82
C LEU A 319 -20.01 20.46 20.31
N PRO A 320 -21.13 21.07 20.65
CA PRO A 320 -21.49 21.32 22.05
C PRO A 320 -21.85 20.05 22.83
N TYR A 321 -22.45 19.05 22.17
CA TYR A 321 -22.93 17.81 22.78
C TYR A 321 -22.68 16.60 21.92
N GLY A 322 -22.57 15.43 22.58
CA GLY A 322 -22.39 14.14 21.92
C GLY A 322 -21.06 13.98 21.21
N GLY A 323 -20.93 12.88 20.50
CA GLY A 323 -19.77 12.52 19.72
C GLY A 323 -19.94 12.78 18.22
N ILE A 324 -19.04 12.21 17.43
CA ILE A 324 -19.02 12.30 15.97
C ILE A 324 -19.21 10.89 15.41
N LEU A 325 -20.13 10.73 14.46
CA LEU A 325 -20.28 9.53 13.65
C LEU A 325 -20.05 9.89 12.20
N LYS A 326 -19.04 9.28 11.58
CA LYS A 326 -18.77 9.38 10.13
C LYS A 326 -19.06 8.05 9.48
N THR A 327 -19.98 8.05 8.53
CA THR A 327 -20.37 6.89 7.76
C THR A 327 -19.91 7.06 6.31
N THR A 328 -19.24 6.05 5.78
CA THR A 328 -18.82 6.03 4.36
C THR A 328 -19.32 4.73 3.74
N ASN A 329 -20.17 4.84 2.73
CA ASN A 329 -20.61 3.71 1.92
C ASN A 329 -20.01 3.83 0.51
N SER A 330 -19.31 2.80 0.07
CA SER A 330 -18.68 2.73 -1.25
C SER A 330 -19.12 1.48 -1.99
N ILE A 331 -19.66 1.68 -3.19
CA ILE A 331 -20.07 0.61 -4.10
C ILE A 331 -19.22 0.70 -5.35
N THR A 332 -18.56 -0.41 -5.69
CA THR A 332 -17.80 -0.54 -6.94
C THR A 332 -18.36 -1.68 -7.75
N GLU A 333 -18.71 -1.39 -9.00
CA GLU A 333 -19.19 -2.36 -9.96
C GLU A 333 -18.24 -2.41 -11.15
N SER A 334 -17.76 -3.60 -11.50
CA SER A 334 -16.89 -3.80 -12.65
C SER A 334 -17.41 -4.92 -13.54
N TYR A 335 -17.27 -4.74 -14.84
CA TYR A 335 -17.58 -5.77 -15.82
C TYR A 335 -16.47 -5.88 -16.85
N THR A 336 -16.30 -7.08 -17.36
CA THR A 336 -15.44 -7.37 -18.52
C THR A 336 -16.21 -8.25 -19.47
N PHE A 337 -16.26 -7.85 -20.72
CA PHE A 337 -16.78 -8.67 -21.81
C PHE A 337 -15.67 -8.88 -22.81
N ARG A 338 -15.37 -10.15 -23.15
CA ARG A 338 -14.32 -10.52 -24.10
C ARG A 338 -14.83 -11.54 -25.09
N THR A 339 -14.53 -11.29 -26.37
CA THR A 339 -14.65 -12.27 -27.43
C THR A 339 -13.28 -12.58 -27.99
N GLN A 340 -13.01 -13.87 -28.23
CA GLN A 340 -11.71 -14.30 -28.74
C GLN A 340 -11.89 -15.44 -29.73
N VAL A 341 -11.10 -15.42 -30.77
CA VAL A 341 -11.00 -16.45 -31.79
C VAL A 341 -9.57 -16.99 -31.78
N ASP A 342 -9.44 -18.29 -31.59
CA ASP A 342 -8.19 -19.02 -31.62
C ASP A 342 -8.19 -20.00 -32.79
N TYR A 343 -7.22 -19.84 -33.69
CA TYR A 343 -7.06 -20.73 -34.85
C TYR A 343 -5.70 -21.37 -34.82
N ARG A 344 -5.67 -22.69 -34.93
CA ARG A 344 -4.43 -23.48 -34.94
C ARG A 344 -4.35 -24.29 -36.21
N LEU A 345 -3.27 -24.12 -36.95
CA LEU A 345 -2.96 -24.83 -38.16
C LEU A 345 -1.63 -25.61 -38.03
N LEU A 346 -1.72 -26.92 -38.27
CA LEU A 346 -0.54 -27.78 -38.35
C LEU A 346 -0.38 -28.18 -39.83
N PHE A 347 0.83 -28.02 -40.39
CA PHE A 347 1.08 -28.34 -41.78
C PHE A 347 2.53 -28.83 -42.03
N GLY A 348 2.80 -29.30 -43.26
CA GLY A 348 4.06 -29.92 -43.63
C GLY A 348 4.14 -31.40 -43.29
N GLU A 349 5.20 -32.08 -43.80
CA GLU A 349 5.46 -33.47 -43.48
C GLU A 349 5.64 -33.65 -41.97
N ASN A 350 4.94 -34.64 -41.38
CA ASN A 350 4.94 -34.87 -39.93
C ASN A 350 4.51 -33.68 -39.07
N GLN A 351 3.69 -32.74 -39.60
CA GLN A 351 3.16 -31.58 -38.86
C GLN A 351 4.27 -30.71 -38.22
N GLN A 352 5.38 -30.57 -38.93
CA GLN A 352 6.57 -29.87 -38.43
C GLN A 352 6.39 -28.36 -38.34
N HIS A 353 5.35 -27.79 -38.94
CA HIS A 353 5.00 -26.39 -38.86
C HIS A 353 3.71 -26.22 -38.08
N MET A 354 3.79 -25.40 -37.08
CA MET A 354 2.61 -24.98 -36.29
C MET A 354 2.44 -23.47 -36.43
N PHE A 355 1.28 -23.07 -36.90
CA PHE A 355 0.85 -21.67 -36.91
C PHE A 355 -0.34 -21.50 -36.01
N MET A 356 -0.33 -20.49 -35.15
CA MET A 356 -1.42 -20.14 -34.27
C MET A 356 -1.73 -18.66 -34.45
N LEU A 357 -2.99 -18.37 -34.66
CA LEU A 357 -3.56 -17.04 -34.70
C LEU A 357 -4.57 -16.92 -33.59
N MET A 358 -4.42 -15.94 -32.73
CA MET A 358 -5.42 -15.53 -31.75
C MET A 358 -5.81 -14.09 -32.03
N GLY A 359 -7.09 -13.77 -32.02
CA GLY A 359 -7.58 -12.40 -32.14
C GLY A 359 -8.75 -12.18 -31.23
N GLY A 360 -8.89 -10.99 -30.67
CA GLY A 360 -9.98 -10.74 -29.74
C GLY A 360 -10.29 -9.27 -29.54
N PHE A 361 -11.46 -9.07 -28.95
CA PHE A 361 -12.00 -7.79 -28.56
C PHE A 361 -12.43 -7.83 -27.09
N GLU A 362 -12.18 -6.75 -26.36
CA GLU A 362 -12.46 -6.66 -24.93
C GLU A 362 -13.07 -5.31 -24.57
N LEU A 363 -14.14 -5.35 -23.78
CA LEU A 363 -14.77 -4.21 -23.14
C LEU A 363 -14.61 -4.33 -21.64
N ASN A 364 -14.06 -3.31 -21.00
CA ASN A 364 -13.96 -3.20 -19.56
C ASN A 364 -14.70 -1.96 -19.07
N GLY A 365 -15.46 -2.10 -18.00
CA GLY A 365 -16.08 -0.98 -17.33
C GLY A 365 -15.92 -1.08 -15.83
N ASN A 366 -15.71 0.05 -15.19
CA ASN A 366 -15.68 0.19 -13.74
C ASN A 366 -16.45 1.44 -13.35
N THR A 367 -17.43 1.28 -12.47
CA THR A 367 -18.21 2.37 -11.88
C THR A 367 -18.05 2.32 -10.37
N SER A 368 -17.60 3.40 -9.79
CA SER A 368 -17.51 3.56 -8.33
C SER A 368 -18.45 4.67 -7.87
N ARG A 369 -19.19 4.42 -6.80
CA ARG A 369 -20.04 5.40 -6.12
C ARG A 369 -19.72 5.40 -4.66
N GLY A 370 -19.50 6.58 -4.09
CA GLY A 370 -19.26 6.74 -2.66
C GLY A 370 -20.19 7.81 -2.09
N ILE A 371 -20.69 7.52 -0.90
CA ILE A 371 -21.40 8.49 -0.05
C ILE A 371 -20.69 8.52 1.27
N SER A 372 -20.24 9.69 1.71
CA SER A 372 -19.69 9.90 3.03
C SER A 372 -20.45 11.00 3.72
N ASP A 373 -20.85 10.75 4.96
CA ASP A 373 -21.61 11.67 5.79
C ASP A 373 -20.94 11.78 7.16
N GLU A 374 -20.79 13.00 7.68
CA GLU A 374 -20.30 13.26 9.04
C GLU A 374 -21.45 13.87 9.84
N ASN A 375 -21.84 13.18 10.91
CA ASN A 375 -22.91 13.60 11.80
C ASN A 375 -22.32 13.88 13.18
N ARG A 376 -22.71 14.99 13.77
CA ARG A 376 -22.33 15.43 15.11
C ARG A 376 -23.50 15.35 16.07
N GLY A 377 -23.18 15.27 17.35
CA GLY A 377 -24.21 15.07 18.38
C GLY A 377 -24.63 13.62 18.55
N PHE A 378 -23.84 12.66 18.06
CA PHE A 378 -24.16 11.23 18.19
C PHE A 378 -23.83 10.71 19.58
N VAL A 379 -24.81 10.04 20.21
CA VAL A 379 -24.67 9.45 21.53
C VAL A 379 -24.97 7.95 21.45
N LYS A 380 -23.90 7.14 21.47
CA LYS A 380 -23.99 5.69 21.32
C LYS A 380 -24.72 5.03 22.47
N ASP A 381 -24.40 5.44 23.69
CA ASP A 381 -24.87 4.80 24.93
C ASP A 381 -26.33 5.10 25.26
N ARG A 382 -26.98 6.03 24.56
CA ARG A 382 -28.38 6.42 24.73
C ARG A 382 -29.29 5.92 23.60
N GLY A 383 -28.99 4.76 23.04
CA GLY A 383 -29.80 4.12 22.00
C GLY A 383 -29.51 4.62 20.60
N LEU A 384 -28.24 4.96 20.29
CA LEU A 384 -27.78 5.40 18.96
C LEU A 384 -28.51 6.66 18.46
N GLN A 385 -28.69 7.64 19.35
CA GLN A 385 -29.44 8.86 19.03
C GLN A 385 -28.52 10.01 18.60
N PHE A 386 -29.09 10.94 17.84
CA PHE A 386 -28.48 12.24 17.53
C PHE A 386 -29.18 13.34 18.36
N ILE A 387 -28.39 14.24 18.92
CA ILE A 387 -28.87 15.43 19.60
C ILE A 387 -28.91 16.57 18.59
N ASP A 388 -30.04 16.78 17.93
CA ASP A 388 -30.26 17.74 16.83
C ASP A 388 -31.09 18.97 17.29
N ASN A 389 -31.76 18.91 18.40
CA ASN A 389 -32.59 20.01 18.92
C ASN A 389 -31.96 20.70 20.15
N LEU A 390 -31.07 21.65 19.89
CA LEU A 390 -30.49 22.51 20.93
C LEU A 390 -31.42 23.72 21.16
N GLN A 391 -31.85 23.93 22.38
CA GLN A 391 -32.74 25.05 22.73
C GLN A 391 -32.06 26.42 22.54
N ASN A 392 -30.72 26.50 22.61
CA ASN A 392 -29.94 27.74 22.52
C ASN A 392 -28.88 27.65 21.45
N LEU A 393 -29.24 27.29 20.18
CA LEU A 393 -28.33 27.15 19.08
C LEU A 393 -27.54 28.44 18.75
N ASP A 394 -28.14 29.61 19.08
CA ASP A 394 -27.50 30.92 18.87
C ASP A 394 -26.28 31.15 19.78
N ASP A 395 -26.19 30.44 20.90
CA ASP A 395 -24.99 30.47 21.77
C ASP A 395 -23.78 29.76 21.12
N TYR A 396 -23.99 28.96 20.09
CA TYR A 396 -22.96 28.16 19.41
C TYR A 396 -22.84 28.50 17.90
N PRO A 397 -22.35 29.71 17.56
CA PRO A 397 -22.35 30.19 16.17
C PRO A 397 -21.54 29.32 15.22
N GLU A 398 -20.45 28.70 15.65
CA GLU A 398 -19.64 27.82 14.78
C GLU A 398 -20.33 26.46 14.57
N TYR A 399 -21.02 25.92 15.57
CA TYR A 399 -21.83 24.71 15.39
C TYR A 399 -23.05 25.00 14.50
N LYS A 400 -23.70 26.15 14.67
CA LYS A 400 -24.80 26.60 13.81
C LYS A 400 -24.34 26.75 12.35
N LYS A 401 -23.17 27.33 12.10
CA LYS A 401 -22.58 27.38 10.76
C LYS A 401 -22.28 26.00 10.20
N TRP A 402 -21.83 25.07 11.09
CA TRP A 402 -21.61 23.70 10.67
C TRP A 402 -22.91 23.02 10.27
N LEU A 403 -23.97 23.11 11.06
CA LEU A 403 -25.28 22.53 10.75
C LEU A 403 -25.89 23.04 9.43
N ASN A 404 -25.63 24.30 9.11
CA ASN A 404 -26.11 24.91 7.87
C ASN A 404 -25.33 24.52 6.62
N LYS A 405 -24.22 23.76 6.76
CA LYS A 405 -23.42 23.25 5.65
C LYS A 405 -23.86 21.83 5.29
N ASN A 406 -23.73 21.51 4.03
CA ASN A 406 -23.90 20.13 3.59
C ASN A 406 -22.61 19.34 3.92
N HIS A 407 -22.71 18.34 4.78
CA HIS A 407 -21.60 17.48 5.19
C HIS A 407 -21.55 16.17 4.42
N ARG A 408 -22.48 15.95 3.50
CA ARG A 408 -22.48 14.81 2.60
C ARG A 408 -21.53 15.04 1.47
N SER A 409 -20.68 14.08 1.26
CA SER A 409 -19.77 14.01 0.11
C SER A 409 -20.21 12.87 -0.79
N LEU A 410 -20.41 13.17 -2.06
CA LEU A 410 -20.73 12.20 -3.10
C LEU A 410 -19.52 12.07 -4.01
N SER A 411 -19.09 10.85 -4.26
CA SER A 411 -18.11 10.54 -5.28
C SER A 411 -18.71 9.62 -6.34
N HIS A 412 -18.39 9.88 -7.59
CA HIS A 412 -18.80 9.06 -8.71
C HIS A 412 -17.67 8.99 -9.73
N GLY A 413 -17.15 7.78 -9.93
CA GLY A 413 -16.09 7.50 -10.88
C GLY A 413 -16.57 6.55 -11.95
N ILE A 414 -16.26 6.84 -13.21
CA ILE A 414 -16.56 5.97 -14.36
C ILE A 414 -15.28 5.80 -15.15
N SER A 415 -14.92 4.54 -15.41
CA SER A 415 -13.81 4.17 -16.30
C SER A 415 -14.29 3.13 -17.29
N HIS A 416 -14.20 3.43 -18.58
CA HIS A 416 -14.51 2.51 -19.66
C HIS A 416 -13.28 2.36 -20.56
N GLN A 417 -13.00 1.13 -20.95
CA GLN A 417 -11.89 0.79 -21.84
C GLN A 417 -12.37 -0.18 -22.92
N ILE A 418 -11.94 0.06 -24.13
CA ILE A 418 -12.15 -0.80 -25.28
C ILE A 418 -10.79 -1.23 -25.80
N SER A 419 -10.64 -2.51 -26.09
CA SER A 419 -9.38 -3.08 -26.56
C SER A 419 -9.59 -4.06 -27.71
N GLY A 420 -8.68 -4.02 -28.68
CA GLY A 420 -8.54 -5.03 -29.69
C GLY A 420 -7.13 -5.63 -29.64
N TYR A 421 -6.99 -6.94 -29.77
CA TYR A 421 -5.70 -7.60 -29.69
C TYR A 421 -5.56 -8.78 -30.65
N PHE A 422 -4.31 -9.09 -31.02
CA PHE A 422 -3.97 -10.28 -31.78
C PHE A 422 -2.63 -10.88 -31.31
N VAL A 423 -2.48 -12.17 -31.54
CA VAL A 423 -1.23 -12.93 -31.35
C VAL A 423 -1.03 -13.82 -32.55
N LEU A 424 0.15 -13.74 -33.15
CA LEU A 424 0.63 -14.66 -34.16
C LEU A 424 1.76 -15.45 -33.57
N SER A 425 1.69 -16.77 -33.61
CA SER A 425 2.77 -17.66 -33.20
C SER A 425 3.09 -18.65 -34.32
N TYR A 426 4.35 -18.74 -34.64
CA TYR A 426 4.85 -19.74 -35.59
C TYR A 426 5.94 -20.56 -34.92
N SER A 427 5.81 -21.88 -34.98
CA SER A 427 6.79 -22.82 -34.46
C SER A 427 7.19 -23.84 -35.52
N TYR A 428 8.50 -24.06 -35.68
CA TYR A 428 9.08 -25.05 -36.56
C TYR A 428 9.71 -26.15 -35.72
N ARG A 429 9.16 -27.37 -35.77
CA ARG A 429 9.64 -28.59 -35.07
C ARG A 429 9.92 -28.37 -33.59
N ASN A 430 9.31 -27.40 -32.92
CA ASN A 430 9.68 -26.92 -31.60
C ASN A 430 11.15 -26.46 -31.44
N HIS A 431 11.92 -26.43 -32.52
CA HIS A 431 13.29 -25.94 -32.49
C HIS A 431 13.34 -24.42 -32.47
N PHE A 432 12.47 -23.81 -33.23
CA PHE A 432 12.36 -22.35 -33.31
C PHE A 432 10.92 -21.91 -33.17
N THR A 433 10.68 -20.91 -32.35
CA THR A 433 9.36 -20.28 -32.18
C THR A 433 9.48 -18.78 -32.30
N LEU A 434 8.64 -18.15 -33.11
CA LEU A 434 8.50 -16.72 -33.27
C LEU A 434 7.09 -16.30 -32.85
N ASN A 435 6.96 -15.27 -32.03
CA ASN A 435 5.68 -14.69 -31.65
C ASN A 435 5.65 -13.20 -31.99
N LEU A 436 4.52 -12.74 -32.51
CA LEU A 436 4.19 -11.35 -32.73
C LEU A 436 2.87 -11.06 -32.02
N ASN A 437 2.86 -10.08 -31.13
CA ASN A 437 1.70 -9.67 -30.38
C ASN A 437 1.39 -8.20 -30.65
N GLY A 438 0.11 -7.86 -30.73
CA GLY A 438 -0.33 -6.49 -30.86
C GLY A 438 -1.62 -6.27 -30.11
N ARG A 439 -1.77 -5.08 -29.50
CA ARG A 439 -2.97 -4.67 -28.79
C ARG A 439 -3.15 -3.16 -28.93
N PHE A 440 -4.39 -2.76 -29.08
CA PHE A 440 -4.82 -1.37 -29.08
C PHE A 440 -5.81 -1.16 -27.93
N ASP A 441 -5.51 -0.22 -27.06
CA ASP A 441 -6.37 0.15 -25.94
C ASP A 441 -6.85 1.59 -26.12
N ALA A 442 -8.15 1.82 -25.85
CA ALA A 442 -8.76 3.14 -25.78
C ALA A 442 -9.51 3.30 -24.47
N SER A 443 -9.41 4.45 -23.83
CA SER A 443 -10.07 4.75 -22.57
C SER A 443 -10.75 6.13 -22.58
N ASN A 444 -11.87 6.26 -21.82
CA ASN A 444 -12.54 7.53 -21.59
C ASN A 444 -11.75 8.48 -20.66
N LYS A 445 -10.61 8.05 -20.12
CA LYS A 445 -9.74 8.84 -19.25
C LYS A 445 -8.76 9.75 -20.01
N PHE A 446 -8.63 9.57 -21.35
CA PHE A 446 -7.77 10.43 -22.17
C PHE A 446 -8.52 11.58 -22.83
N GLY A 447 -7.79 12.68 -23.03
CA GLY A 447 -8.31 13.91 -23.55
C GLY A 447 -8.81 13.81 -24.99
N SER A 448 -9.82 14.63 -25.31
CA SER A 448 -10.41 14.67 -26.63
C SER A 448 -9.48 15.21 -27.72
N ARG A 449 -8.40 15.91 -27.34
CA ARG A 449 -7.42 16.52 -28.27
C ARG A 449 -6.14 15.68 -28.44
N SER A 450 -5.97 14.60 -27.66
CA SER A 450 -4.84 13.71 -27.84
C SER A 450 -5.04 12.89 -29.11
N ASN A 451 -4.15 13.02 -30.07
CA ASN A 451 -4.08 12.14 -31.23
C ASN A 451 -3.68 10.71 -30.86
N GLU A 452 -3.36 10.49 -29.59
CA GLU A 452 -2.87 9.24 -29.01
C GLU A 452 -3.91 8.54 -28.15
N ARG A 453 -5.20 8.64 -28.50
CA ARG A 453 -6.28 7.87 -27.85
C ARG A 453 -6.09 6.38 -27.93
N PHE A 454 -5.39 5.92 -28.96
CA PHE A 454 -5.09 4.53 -29.22
C PHE A 454 -3.56 4.35 -29.16
N LEU A 455 -3.07 3.81 -28.05
CA LEU A 455 -1.68 3.41 -27.98
C LEU A 455 -1.55 1.98 -28.50
N PRO A 456 -0.79 1.76 -29.60
CA PRO A 456 -0.44 0.42 -30.01
C PRO A 456 0.64 -0.14 -29.11
N VAL A 457 0.30 -1.13 -28.32
CA VAL A 457 1.23 -1.97 -27.56
C VAL A 457 1.56 -3.16 -28.45
N TRP A 458 2.84 -3.43 -28.69
CA TRP A 458 3.24 -4.56 -29.50
C TRP A 458 4.56 -5.17 -29.03
N SER A 459 4.76 -6.43 -29.36
CA SER A 459 6.01 -7.12 -29.06
C SER A 459 6.30 -8.20 -30.07
N VAL A 460 7.60 -8.45 -30.27
CA VAL A 460 8.12 -9.58 -31.00
C VAL A 460 9.02 -10.39 -30.07
N SER A 461 8.90 -11.72 -30.10
CA SER A 461 9.79 -12.59 -29.36
C SER A 461 10.16 -13.83 -30.15
N GLY A 462 11.38 -14.30 -29.94
CA GLY A 462 11.89 -15.52 -30.52
C GLY A 462 12.50 -16.44 -29.49
N SER A 463 12.35 -17.72 -29.65
CA SER A 463 13.07 -18.74 -28.88
C SER A 463 13.66 -19.79 -29.79
N TRP A 464 14.87 -20.22 -29.44
CA TRP A 464 15.61 -21.24 -30.20
C TRP A 464 16.08 -22.35 -29.24
N ASN A 465 15.58 -23.55 -29.45
CA ASN A 465 15.99 -24.74 -28.74
C ASN A 465 17.19 -25.39 -29.43
N LEU A 466 18.39 -24.99 -29.00
CA LEU A 466 19.66 -25.46 -29.55
C LEU A 466 19.92 -26.91 -29.23
N GLN A 467 19.45 -27.42 -28.08
CA GLN A 467 19.69 -28.81 -27.71
C GLN A 467 19.04 -29.77 -28.70
N GLU A 468 17.77 -29.57 -29.03
CA GLU A 468 17.06 -30.44 -29.96
C GLU A 468 17.53 -30.28 -31.44
N ASN A 469 18.10 -29.13 -31.77
CA ASN A 469 18.53 -28.85 -33.14
C ASN A 469 19.99 -29.23 -33.40
N ILE A 470 20.93 -28.71 -32.59
CA ILE A 470 22.38 -28.80 -32.86
C ILE A 470 23.07 -29.78 -31.92
N LEU A 471 22.64 -29.85 -30.65
CA LEU A 471 23.31 -30.59 -29.59
C LEU A 471 22.61 -31.90 -29.23
N LYS A 472 21.78 -32.45 -30.10
CA LYS A 472 20.98 -33.65 -29.91
C LYS A 472 21.78 -34.87 -29.41
N ASN A 473 23.06 -34.98 -29.84
CA ASN A 473 23.95 -36.08 -29.51
C ASN A 473 24.77 -35.85 -28.21
N VAL A 474 24.58 -34.70 -27.53
CA VAL A 474 25.33 -34.35 -26.33
C VAL A 474 24.48 -34.73 -25.10
N GLU A 475 24.65 -35.96 -24.64
CA GLU A 475 23.79 -36.55 -23.59
C GLU A 475 23.83 -35.80 -22.25
N PHE A 476 24.92 -35.11 -21.90
CA PHE A 476 25.01 -34.41 -20.63
C PHE A 476 24.24 -33.06 -20.62
N ILE A 477 23.97 -32.48 -21.81
CA ILE A 477 23.12 -31.27 -21.96
C ILE A 477 21.70 -31.73 -22.27
N SER A 478 20.79 -31.54 -21.33
CA SER A 478 19.39 -31.94 -21.48
C SER A 478 18.48 -30.81 -21.97
N GLU A 479 18.95 -29.58 -21.90
CA GLU A 479 18.24 -28.38 -22.38
C GLU A 479 19.27 -27.29 -22.70
N LEU A 480 19.10 -26.64 -23.82
CA LEU A 480 19.81 -25.40 -24.18
C LEU A 480 18.89 -24.55 -25.04
N ARG A 481 18.35 -23.50 -24.45
CA ARG A 481 17.41 -22.61 -25.14
C ARG A 481 17.85 -21.16 -25.01
N LEU A 482 17.87 -20.48 -26.12
CA LEU A 482 18.03 -19.02 -26.20
C LEU A 482 16.66 -18.41 -26.42
N ARG A 483 16.40 -17.28 -25.75
CA ARG A 483 15.20 -16.47 -25.95
C ARG A 483 15.57 -14.99 -26.04
N GLY A 484 14.79 -14.24 -26.82
CA GLY A 484 14.87 -12.80 -26.88
C GLY A 484 13.50 -12.20 -27.15
N SER A 485 13.26 -11.05 -26.61
CA SER A 485 12.04 -10.29 -26.87
C SER A 485 12.32 -8.79 -26.91
N PHE A 486 11.57 -8.10 -27.77
CA PHE A 486 11.53 -6.65 -27.81
C PHE A 486 10.06 -6.22 -27.92
N GLY A 487 9.69 -5.15 -27.22
CA GLY A 487 8.34 -4.64 -27.31
C GLY A 487 8.18 -3.25 -26.70
N ILE A 488 7.03 -2.66 -27.00
CA ILE A 488 6.58 -1.38 -26.47
C ILE A 488 5.34 -1.64 -25.63
N GLN A 489 5.34 -1.13 -24.42
CA GLN A 489 4.24 -1.19 -23.47
C GLN A 489 3.81 0.23 -23.13
N GLY A 490 2.55 0.41 -22.73
CA GLY A 490 2.04 1.68 -22.28
C GLY A 490 1.50 1.59 -20.85
N ASN A 491 1.49 2.72 -20.14
CA ASN A 491 0.86 2.85 -18.84
C ASN A 491 -0.08 4.05 -18.82
N MET A 492 -1.17 3.94 -18.07
CA MET A 492 -2.24 4.92 -17.99
C MET A 492 -2.51 5.29 -16.53
N LEU A 493 -2.71 6.58 -16.26
CA LEU A 493 -3.23 7.04 -14.98
C LEU A 493 -4.77 6.95 -14.98
N GLU A 494 -5.31 6.11 -14.12
CA GLU A 494 -6.76 5.93 -13.98
C GLU A 494 -7.45 7.10 -13.26
N ASP A 495 -6.71 7.83 -12.42
CA ASP A 495 -7.24 8.90 -11.55
C ASP A 495 -7.24 10.28 -12.19
N GLN A 496 -6.75 10.41 -13.42
CA GLN A 496 -6.63 11.70 -14.08
C GLN A 496 -7.82 11.96 -15.01
N SER A 497 -8.19 13.23 -15.10
CA SER A 497 -9.20 13.73 -16.05
C SER A 497 -8.54 14.75 -16.96
N PRO A 498 -8.78 14.66 -18.29
CA PRO A 498 -8.29 15.68 -19.22
C PRO A 498 -9.07 16.99 -19.14
N ASN A 499 -10.21 16.98 -18.45
CA ASN A 499 -11.13 18.09 -18.37
C ASN A 499 -10.83 18.97 -17.15
N LEU A 500 -11.16 20.25 -17.26
CA LEU A 500 -11.21 21.17 -16.13
C LEU A 500 -12.25 20.69 -15.13
N ILE A 501 -11.85 20.51 -13.88
CA ILE A 501 -12.77 20.18 -12.78
C ILE A 501 -12.91 21.41 -11.90
N ILE A 502 -14.13 21.93 -11.81
CA ILE A 502 -14.50 23.02 -10.93
C ILE A 502 -15.24 22.45 -9.72
N LYS A 503 -14.92 23.00 -8.55
CA LYS A 503 -15.63 22.72 -7.29
C LYS A 503 -16.46 23.96 -6.95
N GLN A 504 -17.74 23.76 -6.73
CA GLN A 504 -18.61 24.80 -6.20
C GLN A 504 -18.18 25.09 -4.76
N GLY A 505 -17.89 26.35 -4.46
CA GLY A 505 -17.54 26.85 -3.14
C GLY A 505 -18.75 27.39 -2.38
N ALA A 506 -18.46 28.16 -1.33
CA ALA A 506 -19.47 28.82 -0.52
C ALA A 506 -20.17 29.96 -1.29
N LEU A 507 -21.35 30.31 -0.83
CA LEU A 507 -22.05 31.49 -1.31
C LEU A 507 -21.24 32.75 -0.95
N ASP A 508 -20.95 33.60 -1.92
CA ASP A 508 -20.35 34.90 -1.69
C ASP A 508 -21.40 35.81 -1.01
N PRO A 509 -21.11 36.34 0.19
CA PRO A 509 -22.09 37.14 0.95
C PRO A 509 -22.39 38.51 0.31
N ILE A 510 -21.53 38.98 -0.59
CA ILE A 510 -21.68 40.26 -1.26
C ILE A 510 -22.55 40.14 -2.52
N TYR A 511 -22.25 39.13 -3.34
CA TYR A 511 -22.92 38.93 -4.63
C TYR A 511 -24.08 37.95 -4.57
N ASN A 512 -24.25 37.22 -3.46
CA ASN A 512 -25.24 36.15 -3.26
C ASN A 512 -25.17 35.07 -4.36
N GLU A 513 -23.96 34.82 -4.86
CA GLU A 513 -23.65 33.82 -5.88
C GLU A 513 -22.65 32.80 -5.33
N ASN A 514 -22.73 31.55 -5.85
CA ASN A 514 -21.78 30.53 -5.48
C ASN A 514 -20.42 30.80 -6.12
N VAL A 515 -19.39 30.93 -5.31
CA VAL A 515 -18.02 30.98 -5.80
C VAL A 515 -17.61 29.60 -6.32
N SER A 516 -16.96 29.56 -7.45
CA SER A 516 -16.40 28.32 -8.00
C SER A 516 -14.88 28.41 -7.99
N SER A 517 -14.23 27.34 -7.53
CA SER A 517 -12.78 27.22 -7.55
C SER A 517 -12.36 26.07 -8.48
N ILE A 518 -11.20 26.21 -9.12
CA ILE A 518 -10.63 25.14 -9.93
C ILE A 518 -10.12 24.07 -8.96
N ALA A 519 -10.71 22.88 -9.01
CA ALA A 519 -10.29 21.72 -8.24
C ALA A 519 -9.14 20.97 -8.94
N ARG A 520 -9.13 20.97 -10.28
CA ARG A 520 -8.07 20.34 -11.08
C ARG A 520 -7.96 21.03 -12.43
N TYR A 521 -6.73 21.35 -12.82
CA TYR A 521 -6.42 21.90 -14.13
C TYR A 521 -6.52 20.85 -15.23
N PRO A 522 -6.98 21.21 -16.43
CA PRO A 522 -7.04 20.27 -17.54
C PRO A 522 -5.66 20.07 -18.14
N ASN A 523 -5.36 18.87 -18.58
CA ASN A 523 -4.27 18.61 -19.51
C ASN A 523 -4.76 17.80 -20.71
N PRO A 524 -5.26 18.49 -21.76
CA PRO A 524 -5.76 17.80 -22.97
C PRO A 524 -4.65 17.12 -23.77
N ASN A 525 -3.38 17.43 -23.49
CA ASN A 525 -2.21 16.87 -24.14
C ASN A 525 -1.59 15.69 -23.37
N LEU A 526 -2.27 15.23 -22.29
CA LEU A 526 -1.78 14.11 -21.52
C LEU A 526 -1.70 12.87 -22.40
N ARG A 527 -0.51 12.23 -22.41
CA ARG A 527 -0.17 11.04 -23.21
C ARG A 527 0.01 9.85 -22.28
N TRP A 528 0.08 8.67 -22.87
CA TRP A 528 0.51 7.46 -22.20
C TRP A 528 1.99 7.54 -21.85
N GLU A 529 2.39 6.89 -20.76
CA GLU A 529 3.79 6.55 -20.57
C GLU A 529 4.13 5.41 -21.53
N GLU A 530 5.25 5.51 -22.22
CA GLU A 530 5.75 4.49 -23.12
C GLU A 530 6.98 3.80 -22.54
N THR A 531 6.93 2.47 -22.41
CA THR A 531 8.06 1.67 -21.97
C THR A 531 8.53 0.77 -23.10
N GLN A 532 9.73 1.02 -23.59
CA GLN A 532 10.46 0.13 -24.50
C GLN A 532 11.21 -0.89 -23.66
N GLN A 533 11.01 -2.17 -23.95
CA GLN A 533 11.63 -3.26 -23.20
C GLN A 533 12.36 -4.21 -24.16
N LEU A 534 13.61 -4.51 -23.82
CA LEU A 534 14.44 -5.52 -24.47
C LEU A 534 14.80 -6.58 -23.43
N ASP A 535 14.53 -7.85 -23.73
CA ASP A 535 14.86 -8.98 -22.87
C ASP A 535 15.71 -10.00 -23.63
N GLY A 536 16.66 -10.62 -22.94
CA GLY A 536 17.43 -11.75 -23.40
C GLY A 536 17.49 -12.83 -22.34
N GLY A 537 17.42 -14.10 -22.73
CA GLY A 537 17.45 -15.20 -21.77
C GLY A 537 18.17 -16.43 -22.34
N LEU A 538 18.80 -17.17 -21.43
CA LEU A 538 19.48 -18.44 -21.69
C LEU A 538 19.03 -19.46 -20.63
N GLU A 539 18.52 -20.58 -21.10
CA GLU A 539 18.14 -21.72 -20.25
C GLU A 539 19.05 -22.89 -20.57
N ILE A 540 19.69 -23.46 -19.55
CA ILE A 540 20.61 -24.59 -19.68
C ILE A 540 20.21 -25.68 -18.68
N GLY A 541 20.04 -26.89 -19.16
CA GLY A 541 19.82 -28.09 -18.35
C GLY A 541 20.94 -29.11 -18.51
N PHE A 542 21.39 -29.70 -17.43
CA PHE A 542 22.41 -30.74 -17.41
C PHE A 542 21.93 -32.00 -16.71
N PHE A 543 22.52 -33.15 -17.08
CA PHE A 543 22.32 -34.45 -16.42
C PHE A 543 20.83 -34.85 -16.32
N ARG A 544 20.10 -34.80 -17.44
CA ARG A 544 18.65 -35.05 -17.51
C ARG A 544 17.86 -34.11 -16.57
N SER A 545 18.20 -32.81 -16.66
CA SER A 545 17.60 -31.73 -15.87
C SER A 545 17.76 -31.89 -14.34
N ARG A 546 18.80 -32.62 -13.88
CA ARG A 546 19.18 -32.60 -12.47
C ARG A 546 19.77 -31.28 -12.03
N LEU A 547 20.38 -30.56 -12.95
CA LEU A 547 20.85 -29.19 -12.79
C LEU A 547 20.26 -28.36 -13.91
N SER A 548 19.51 -27.33 -13.58
CA SER A 548 19.00 -26.34 -14.54
C SER A 548 19.38 -24.94 -14.12
N MET A 549 19.78 -24.14 -15.06
CA MET A 549 20.15 -22.73 -14.88
C MET A 549 19.37 -21.89 -15.87
N GLU A 550 18.88 -20.77 -15.41
CA GLU A 550 18.27 -19.74 -16.23
C GLU A 550 18.97 -18.41 -15.95
N PHE A 551 19.42 -17.76 -17.00
CA PHE A 551 20.01 -16.44 -16.96
C PHE A 551 19.15 -15.51 -17.82
N SER A 552 18.75 -14.37 -17.27
CA SER A 552 17.98 -13.37 -17.99
C SER A 552 18.55 -11.98 -17.76
N VAL A 553 18.55 -11.16 -18.81
CA VAL A 553 18.91 -9.74 -18.78
C VAL A 553 17.77 -8.93 -19.38
N TYR A 554 17.55 -7.74 -18.85
CA TYR A 554 16.56 -6.83 -19.40
C TYR A 554 17.04 -5.39 -19.38
N SER A 555 16.51 -4.62 -20.32
CA SER A 555 16.64 -3.17 -20.38
C SER A 555 15.27 -2.56 -20.65
N LYS A 556 14.81 -1.68 -19.75
CA LYS A 556 13.55 -0.94 -19.86
C LYS A 556 13.85 0.55 -19.91
N LYS A 557 13.36 1.21 -20.94
CA LYS A 557 13.36 2.67 -21.04
C LYS A 557 11.92 3.15 -21.06
N THR A 558 11.50 3.82 -19.99
CA THR A 558 10.19 4.45 -19.89
C THR A 558 10.32 5.92 -20.21
N SER A 559 9.58 6.38 -21.19
CA SER A 559 9.51 7.77 -21.63
C SER A 559 8.15 8.36 -21.33
N ASN A 560 8.06 9.70 -21.29
CA ASN A 560 6.83 10.42 -20.98
C ASN A 560 6.25 10.05 -19.60
N CYS A 561 7.09 9.78 -18.60
CA CYS A 561 6.63 9.51 -17.24
C CYS A 561 5.77 10.65 -16.72
N PHE A 562 4.74 10.30 -15.95
CA PHE A 562 3.88 11.30 -15.34
C PHE A 562 4.60 12.03 -14.22
N THR A 563 4.59 13.36 -14.29
CA THR A 563 5.13 14.25 -13.27
C THR A 563 4.10 15.30 -12.89
N ASN A 564 4.12 15.76 -11.63
CA ASN A 564 3.32 16.88 -11.18
C ASN A 564 4.09 18.16 -11.42
N VAL A 565 3.42 19.13 -12.02
CA VAL A 565 4.00 20.46 -12.27
C VAL A 565 3.19 21.50 -11.56
N GLN A 566 3.87 22.39 -10.86
CA GLN A 566 3.21 23.49 -10.18
C GLN A 566 2.73 24.53 -11.19
N VAL A 567 1.47 24.95 -11.06
CA VAL A 567 0.93 26.06 -11.86
C VAL A 567 1.58 27.35 -11.41
N SER A 568 2.08 28.13 -12.35
CA SER A 568 2.68 29.43 -12.03
C SER A 568 1.69 30.34 -11.30
N SER A 569 2.13 30.96 -10.24
CA SER A 569 1.34 31.93 -9.45
C SER A 569 0.85 33.12 -10.27
N VAL A 570 1.45 33.40 -11.41
CA VAL A 570 1.00 34.43 -12.37
C VAL A 570 -0.41 34.17 -12.88
N ASN A 571 -0.86 32.89 -12.87
CA ASN A 571 -2.22 32.54 -13.24
C ASN A 571 -3.27 32.79 -12.14
N GLY A 572 -2.89 33.47 -11.07
CA GLY A 572 -3.78 33.86 -9.97
C GLY A 572 -4.15 32.74 -8.99
N VAL A 573 -3.52 31.56 -9.11
CA VAL A 573 -3.83 30.37 -8.31
C VAL A 573 -2.54 29.76 -7.78
N ALA A 574 -2.09 30.23 -6.64
CA ALA A 574 -0.88 29.70 -6.01
C ALA A 574 -1.09 28.28 -5.45
N GLY A 575 -0.09 27.41 -5.60
CA GLY A 575 -0.04 26.08 -4.96
C GLY A 575 -0.79 24.97 -5.67
N HIS A 576 -1.41 25.22 -6.83
CA HIS A 576 -2.05 24.14 -7.61
C HIS A 576 -1.07 23.42 -8.53
N THR A 577 -1.26 22.12 -8.65
CA THR A 577 -0.48 21.25 -9.54
C THR A 577 -1.35 20.63 -10.62
N TYR A 578 -0.76 20.28 -11.75
CA TYR A 578 -1.37 19.45 -12.78
C TYR A 578 -0.39 18.38 -13.24
N VAL A 579 -0.91 17.27 -13.74
CA VAL A 579 -0.09 16.17 -14.23
C VAL A 579 0.29 16.41 -15.69
N MET A 580 1.56 16.24 -16.01
CA MET A 580 2.07 16.24 -17.39
C MET A 580 3.06 15.09 -17.62
N ASN A 581 3.35 14.83 -18.89
CA ASN A 581 4.41 13.91 -19.29
C ASN A 581 5.73 14.70 -19.29
N GLY A 582 6.66 14.38 -18.39
CA GLY A 582 7.83 15.25 -18.18
C GLY A 582 9.14 14.55 -17.82
N GLY A 583 9.21 13.23 -17.78
CA GLY A 583 10.43 12.53 -17.40
C GLY A 583 10.64 11.21 -18.10
N ASP A 584 11.87 10.71 -18.06
CA ASP A 584 12.26 9.40 -18.54
C ASP A 584 12.88 8.58 -17.39
N LEU A 585 12.74 7.27 -17.44
CA LEU A 585 13.30 6.35 -16.47
C LEU A 585 13.99 5.19 -17.20
N ASN A 586 15.27 4.96 -16.91
CA ASN A 586 15.97 3.77 -17.37
C ASN A 586 16.06 2.75 -16.22
N ASN A 587 15.72 1.50 -16.53
CA ASN A 587 15.77 0.41 -15.58
C ASN A 587 16.40 -0.82 -16.25
N ASN A 588 17.60 -1.20 -15.82
CA ASN A 588 18.36 -2.35 -16.33
C ASN A 588 18.52 -3.37 -15.22
N GLY A 589 18.53 -4.64 -15.59
CA GLY A 589 18.74 -5.67 -14.59
C GLY A 589 19.04 -7.03 -15.18
N TYR A 590 19.34 -7.94 -14.28
CA TYR A 590 19.55 -9.34 -14.61
C TYR A 590 19.01 -10.25 -13.52
N SER A 591 18.74 -11.49 -13.88
CA SER A 591 18.38 -12.53 -12.92
C SER A 591 19.06 -13.85 -13.29
N ILE A 592 19.39 -14.60 -12.23
CA ILE A 592 19.98 -15.93 -12.31
C ILE A 592 19.11 -16.85 -11.46
N SER A 593 18.59 -17.91 -12.06
CA SER A 593 17.89 -18.98 -11.36
C SER A 593 18.68 -20.27 -11.53
N LEU A 594 18.90 -20.98 -10.43
CA LEU A 594 19.54 -22.28 -10.43
C LEU A 594 18.64 -23.26 -9.68
N SER A 595 18.36 -24.39 -10.30
CA SER A 595 17.65 -25.50 -9.66
C SER A 595 18.47 -26.77 -9.81
N ALA A 596 18.70 -27.47 -8.70
CA ALA A 596 19.48 -28.69 -8.66
C ALA A 596 18.74 -29.79 -7.86
N THR A 597 18.93 -31.02 -8.30
CA THR A 597 18.54 -32.22 -7.54
C THR A 597 19.81 -33.02 -7.21
N PRO A 598 20.62 -32.59 -6.21
CA PRO A 598 21.91 -33.18 -5.92
C PRO A 598 21.79 -34.66 -5.53
N VAL A 599 20.76 -35.00 -4.78
CA VAL A 599 20.51 -36.37 -4.35
C VAL A 599 19.09 -36.79 -4.73
N LYS A 600 18.97 -37.94 -5.40
CA LYS A 600 17.71 -38.57 -5.73
C LYS A 600 17.90 -40.08 -5.63
N THR A 601 17.36 -40.69 -4.57
CA THR A 601 17.30 -42.12 -4.33
C THR A 601 15.83 -42.58 -4.35
N LYS A 602 15.58 -43.85 -4.10
CA LYS A 602 14.21 -44.40 -4.00
C LYS A 602 13.39 -43.74 -2.88
N ASP A 603 14.02 -43.53 -1.74
CA ASP A 603 13.34 -43.05 -0.53
C ASP A 603 13.67 -41.59 -0.16
N PHE A 604 14.76 -41.04 -0.70
CA PHE A 604 15.23 -39.67 -0.35
C PHE A 604 15.47 -38.82 -1.58
N GLN A 605 14.96 -37.60 -1.55
CA GLN A 605 15.21 -36.58 -2.58
C GLN A 605 15.55 -35.26 -1.91
N TRP A 606 16.65 -34.65 -2.36
CA TRP A 606 16.98 -33.26 -2.04
C TRP A 606 16.89 -32.42 -3.30
N LYS A 607 16.03 -31.40 -3.28
CA LYS A 607 15.95 -30.33 -4.30
C LYS A 607 16.45 -29.04 -3.71
N PHE A 608 17.38 -28.42 -4.39
CA PHE A 608 17.91 -27.10 -4.07
C PHE A 608 17.51 -26.15 -5.18
N SER A 609 17.04 -24.94 -4.84
CA SER A 609 16.88 -23.86 -5.81
C SER A 609 17.31 -22.54 -5.23
N THR A 610 17.89 -21.71 -6.07
CA THR A 610 18.26 -20.32 -5.71
C THR A 610 17.90 -19.39 -6.85
N TYR A 611 17.49 -18.20 -6.47
CA TYR A 611 17.24 -17.09 -7.38
C TYR A 611 18.04 -15.89 -6.89
N TYR A 612 18.66 -15.19 -7.81
CA TYR A 612 19.41 -13.97 -7.58
C TYR A 612 19.06 -12.94 -8.64
N SER A 613 18.81 -11.69 -8.26
CA SER A 613 18.51 -10.60 -9.18
C SER A 613 19.21 -9.32 -8.79
N GLY A 614 19.68 -8.58 -9.80
CA GLY A 614 20.17 -7.22 -9.68
C GLY A 614 19.29 -6.25 -10.47
N ASN A 615 18.99 -5.10 -9.88
CA ASN A 615 18.17 -4.06 -10.47
C ASN A 615 18.86 -2.69 -10.34
N PHE A 616 19.02 -1.99 -11.45
CA PHE A 616 19.70 -0.71 -11.55
C PHE A 616 18.82 0.28 -12.30
N ASN A 617 18.33 1.28 -11.62
CA ASN A 617 17.51 2.31 -12.22
C ASN A 617 18.18 3.69 -12.19
N LYS A 618 17.83 4.54 -13.14
CA LYS A 618 18.25 5.94 -13.22
C LYS A 618 17.12 6.79 -13.76
N VAL A 619 16.84 7.86 -13.06
CA VAL A 619 15.97 8.93 -13.54
C VAL A 619 16.71 9.72 -14.61
N GLN A 620 16.03 10.06 -15.69
CA GLN A 620 16.50 10.97 -16.73
C GLN A 620 15.42 12.03 -16.93
N THR A 621 15.43 13.05 -16.10
CA THR A 621 14.46 14.12 -16.18
C THR A 621 15.12 15.43 -15.80
N LYS A 622 14.72 16.51 -16.44
CA LYS A 622 14.94 17.83 -15.89
C LYS A 622 13.77 18.07 -14.95
N SER A 623 14.03 18.00 -13.65
CA SER A 623 13.02 18.21 -12.62
C SER A 623 12.27 19.50 -12.88
N VAL A 624 10.95 19.42 -12.89
CA VAL A 624 10.04 20.57 -12.99
C VAL A 624 9.31 20.77 -11.66
N GLU A 625 9.54 19.90 -10.69
CA GLU A 625 8.93 19.96 -9.35
C GLU A 625 9.84 20.70 -8.38
N ASN A 626 9.25 21.57 -7.57
CA ASN A 626 9.94 22.18 -6.44
C ASN A 626 9.88 21.24 -5.24
N TYR A 627 10.91 20.41 -5.09
CA TYR A 627 11.06 19.52 -3.95
C TYR A 627 11.40 20.31 -2.69
N THR A 628 10.89 19.86 -1.55
CA THR A 628 11.28 20.34 -0.24
C THR A 628 12.54 19.62 0.26
N LEU A 629 13.21 20.16 1.26
CA LEU A 629 14.34 19.49 1.90
C LEU A 629 13.95 18.07 2.38
N ASN A 630 12.74 17.91 2.91
CA ASN A 630 12.23 16.62 3.36
C ASN A 630 12.13 15.60 2.24
N ASP A 631 11.87 16.01 0.99
CA ASP A 631 11.82 15.10 -0.15
C ASP A 631 13.19 14.47 -0.43
N TYR A 632 14.27 15.26 -0.31
CA TYR A 632 15.64 14.74 -0.43
C TYR A 632 16.01 13.83 0.74
N LEU A 633 15.65 14.22 1.96
CA LEU A 633 15.91 13.42 3.16
C LEU A 633 15.14 12.09 3.14
N ASN A 634 13.90 12.07 2.62
CA ASN A 634 13.03 10.90 2.58
C ASN A 634 13.14 10.08 1.28
N GLY A 635 13.96 10.54 0.31
CA GLY A 635 14.15 9.83 -0.95
C GLY A 635 12.92 9.86 -1.86
N THR A 636 12.11 10.91 -1.79
CA THR A 636 10.96 11.13 -2.70
C THR A 636 11.31 12.06 -3.86
N ALA A 637 12.40 12.83 -3.74
CA ALA A 637 12.89 13.69 -4.82
C ALA A 637 13.45 12.87 -5.99
N LEU A 638 13.03 13.19 -7.22
CA LEU A 638 13.53 12.61 -8.46
C LEU A 638 14.65 13.48 -9.00
N ILE A 639 15.86 12.96 -9.00
CA ILE A 639 17.07 13.71 -9.39
C ILE A 639 17.68 13.07 -10.64
N ASP A 640 18.05 13.91 -11.62
CA ASP A 640 18.64 13.43 -12.86
C ASP A 640 19.92 12.60 -12.64
N GLY A 641 20.02 11.49 -13.33
CA GLY A 641 21.15 10.57 -13.25
C GLY A 641 21.21 9.70 -11.99
N VAL A 642 20.26 9.85 -11.06
CA VAL A 642 20.23 9.16 -9.77
C VAL A 642 19.11 8.11 -9.74
N ALA A 643 19.25 7.09 -8.89
CA ALA A 643 18.22 6.07 -8.70
C ALA A 643 17.01 6.64 -7.95
N ILE A 644 15.82 6.16 -8.30
CA ILE A 644 14.60 6.45 -7.53
C ILE A 644 14.77 5.99 -6.08
N GLY A 645 14.21 6.75 -5.14
CA GLY A 645 14.29 6.42 -3.71
C GLY A 645 15.64 6.70 -3.08
N SER A 646 16.49 7.53 -3.72
CA SER A 646 17.80 7.90 -3.17
C SER A 646 17.68 8.89 -2.04
N PHE A 647 18.29 8.56 -0.90
CA PHE A 647 18.38 9.41 0.28
C PHE A 647 19.57 10.35 0.18
N TYR A 648 19.39 11.58 0.61
CA TYR A 648 20.44 12.57 0.79
C TYR A 648 20.58 12.92 2.26
N SER A 649 21.79 13.15 2.72
CA SER A 649 22.09 13.48 4.12
C SER A 649 23.18 14.53 4.17
N TYR A 650 23.19 15.35 5.21
CA TYR A 650 24.30 16.25 5.48
C TYR A 650 25.58 15.45 5.66
N LYS A 651 26.69 16.00 5.16
CA LYS A 651 27.99 15.36 5.26
C LYS A 651 28.48 15.39 6.71
N TYR A 652 28.57 14.21 7.31
CA TYR A 652 29.01 14.05 8.70
C TYR A 652 30.53 14.08 8.78
N LEU A 653 31.08 14.92 9.66
CA LEU A 653 32.51 15.12 9.86
C LEU A 653 33.06 14.45 11.12
N GLY A 654 32.21 13.90 11.96
CA GLY A 654 32.59 13.30 13.23
C GLY A 654 31.90 13.91 14.44
N LEU A 655 32.42 13.65 15.62
CA LEU A 655 31.95 14.26 16.86
C LEU A 655 32.85 15.42 17.26
N ASN A 656 32.26 16.46 17.82
CA ASN A 656 32.98 17.56 18.43
C ASN A 656 33.75 17.04 19.66
N PRO A 657 35.11 17.17 19.71
CA PRO A 657 35.90 16.65 20.81
C PRO A 657 35.59 17.27 22.18
N SER A 658 35.04 18.49 22.19
CA SER A 658 34.78 19.25 23.42
C SER A 658 33.44 18.90 24.09
N ASN A 659 32.40 18.53 23.31
CA ASN A 659 31.06 18.36 23.84
C ASN A 659 30.32 17.12 23.28
N GLY A 660 30.97 16.32 22.40
CA GLY A 660 30.39 15.11 21.85
C GLY A 660 29.22 15.32 20.85
N THR A 661 28.93 16.56 20.46
CA THR A 661 27.86 16.83 19.47
C THR A 661 28.30 16.43 18.06
N PRO A 662 27.39 15.97 17.19
CA PRO A 662 27.73 15.66 15.81
C PRO A 662 28.13 16.92 15.04
N LEU A 663 29.23 16.83 14.29
CA LEU A 663 29.71 17.88 13.39
C LEU A 663 29.28 17.55 11.96
N PHE A 664 28.73 18.54 11.30
CA PHE A 664 28.40 18.49 9.87
C PHE A 664 29.18 19.57 9.13
N ASP A 665 29.40 19.36 7.84
CA ASP A 665 29.96 20.39 6.96
C ASP A 665 28.96 21.56 6.87
N ASP A 666 29.33 22.72 7.41
CA ASP A 666 28.46 23.91 7.52
C ASP A 666 28.58 24.87 6.34
N TYR A 667 29.54 24.61 5.45
CA TYR A 667 29.82 25.44 4.25
C TYR A 667 30.01 26.95 4.53
N ASN A 668 30.36 27.31 5.76
CA ASN A 668 30.51 28.71 6.15
C ASN A 668 31.56 29.47 5.31
N ASP A 669 32.64 28.81 4.95
CA ASP A 669 33.71 29.31 4.09
C ASP A 669 33.29 29.41 2.61
N ARG A 670 32.19 28.77 2.21
CA ARG A 670 31.71 28.66 0.83
C ARG A 670 30.30 29.20 0.63
N LYS A 671 29.75 29.97 1.57
CA LYS A 671 28.40 30.55 1.51
C LYS A 671 28.15 31.35 0.23
N HIS A 672 29.16 32.05 -0.28
CA HIS A 672 29.07 32.82 -1.52
C HIS A 672 28.76 31.94 -2.76
N LEU A 673 29.07 30.63 -2.70
CA LEU A 673 28.74 29.69 -3.79
C LEU A 673 27.26 29.29 -3.78
N LEU A 674 26.56 29.54 -2.66
CA LEU A 674 25.14 29.18 -2.48
C LEU A 674 24.21 30.36 -2.78
N GLU A 675 24.74 31.56 -2.92
CA GLU A 675 23.96 32.74 -3.29
C GLU A 675 23.34 32.54 -4.68
N TYR A 676 22.04 32.86 -4.77
CA TYR A 676 21.25 32.78 -6.01
C TYR A 676 21.07 31.32 -6.56
N LYS A 677 21.37 30.30 -5.77
CA LYS A 677 21.13 28.89 -6.13
C LYS A 677 19.70 28.46 -5.83
N THR A 678 19.19 27.55 -6.65
CA THR A 678 17.93 26.85 -6.35
C THR A 678 18.13 25.92 -5.15
N LEU A 679 17.03 25.47 -4.52
CA LEU A 679 17.11 24.48 -3.44
C LEU A 679 17.79 23.19 -3.93
N GLU A 680 17.48 22.72 -5.14
CA GLU A 680 18.09 21.54 -5.73
C GLU A 680 19.62 21.69 -5.85
N GLU A 681 20.09 22.79 -6.45
CA GLU A 681 21.52 23.07 -6.56
C GLU A 681 22.19 23.17 -5.18
N THR A 682 21.53 23.78 -4.21
CA THR A 682 22.04 23.88 -2.84
C THR A 682 22.16 22.51 -2.20
N VAL A 683 21.13 21.67 -2.30
CA VAL A 683 21.15 20.31 -1.76
C VAL A 683 22.24 19.47 -2.40
N LEU A 684 22.37 19.49 -3.73
CA LEU A 684 23.40 18.72 -4.44
C LEU A 684 24.84 19.20 -4.13
N MET A 685 25.01 20.44 -3.70
CA MET A 685 26.31 20.98 -3.26
C MET A 685 26.61 20.66 -1.79
N THR A 686 25.61 20.65 -0.92
CA THR A 686 25.78 20.59 0.55
C THR A 686 25.49 19.23 1.15
N MET A 687 24.80 18.35 0.44
CA MET A 687 24.43 17.01 0.89
C MET A 687 25.09 15.93 0.04
N GLU A 688 25.27 14.77 0.61
CA GLU A 688 25.76 13.58 -0.09
C GLU A 688 24.68 12.50 -0.20
N LYS A 689 24.75 11.73 -1.28
CA LYS A 689 23.89 10.54 -1.44
C LYS A 689 24.25 9.50 -0.40
N SER A 690 23.36 9.24 0.56
CA SER A 690 23.58 8.30 1.67
C SER A 690 23.06 6.89 1.41
N GLY A 691 22.41 6.64 0.29
CA GLY A 691 21.91 5.33 -0.12
C GLY A 691 20.60 5.42 -0.89
N GLN A 692 19.93 4.28 -1.03
CA GLN A 692 18.62 4.22 -1.69
C GLN A 692 17.70 3.24 -0.97
N ARG A 693 16.38 3.47 -1.09
CA ARG A 693 15.34 2.63 -0.46
C ARG A 693 15.28 1.26 -1.10
N GLU A 694 15.34 1.20 -2.42
CA GLU A 694 15.19 -0.04 -3.16
C GLU A 694 16.48 -0.88 -3.08
N PRO A 695 16.37 -2.21 -2.86
CA PRO A 695 17.52 -3.09 -2.87
C PRO A 695 18.15 -3.16 -4.26
N ILE A 696 19.47 -3.15 -4.31
CA ILE A 696 20.22 -3.36 -5.54
C ILE A 696 20.19 -4.84 -5.93
N PHE A 697 20.32 -5.70 -4.93
CA PHE A 697 20.33 -7.15 -5.09
C PHE A 697 19.29 -7.81 -4.19
N SER A 698 18.60 -8.81 -4.72
CA SER A 698 17.67 -9.64 -3.97
C SER A 698 17.70 -11.08 -4.42
N GLY A 699 17.37 -11.99 -3.52
CA GLY A 699 17.34 -13.39 -3.88
C GLY A 699 16.79 -14.28 -2.78
N ASN A 700 16.79 -15.58 -3.08
CA ASN A 700 16.35 -16.59 -2.13
C ASN A 700 17.12 -17.90 -2.32
N PHE A 701 17.18 -18.68 -1.25
CA PHE A 701 17.61 -20.08 -1.24
C PHE A 701 16.45 -20.93 -0.77
N SER A 702 16.13 -21.99 -1.50
CA SER A 702 15.11 -22.95 -1.13
C SER A 702 15.70 -24.37 -1.11
N ASN A 703 15.51 -25.07 -0.02
CA ASN A 703 15.88 -26.48 0.13
C ASN A 703 14.63 -27.28 0.44
N ASN A 704 14.38 -28.30 -0.36
CA ASN A 704 13.28 -29.23 -0.18
C ASN A 704 13.84 -30.66 -0.01
N PHE A 705 13.66 -31.22 1.17
CA PHE A 705 14.05 -32.57 1.50
C PHE A 705 12.79 -33.44 1.57
N THR A 706 12.77 -34.53 0.83
CA THR A 706 11.67 -35.51 0.87
C THR A 706 12.24 -36.87 1.26
N TYR A 707 11.76 -37.45 2.33
CA TYR A 707 12.10 -38.80 2.77
C TYR A 707 10.83 -39.59 2.96
N LYS A 708 10.58 -40.55 2.05
CA LYS A 708 9.31 -41.29 2.00
C LYS A 708 8.10 -40.35 1.99
N ASN A 709 7.30 -40.39 3.06
CA ASN A 709 6.10 -39.55 3.21
C ASN A 709 6.34 -38.23 3.94
N PHE A 710 7.57 -37.97 4.38
CA PHE A 710 7.93 -36.74 5.07
C PHE A 710 8.56 -35.75 4.10
N SER A 711 8.20 -34.49 4.22
CA SER A 711 8.83 -33.39 3.48
C SER A 711 9.19 -32.25 4.42
N LEU A 712 10.40 -31.69 4.21
CA LEU A 712 10.88 -30.50 4.91
C LEU A 712 11.27 -29.46 3.85
N SER A 713 10.68 -28.29 3.95
CA SER A 713 11.01 -27.14 3.10
C SER A 713 11.61 -26.02 3.94
N MET A 714 12.79 -25.54 3.51
CA MET A 714 13.48 -24.41 4.14
C MET A 714 13.71 -23.33 3.10
N ASN A 715 13.18 -22.13 3.36
CA ASN A 715 13.34 -20.99 2.47
C ASN A 715 14.01 -19.84 3.23
N LEU A 716 15.05 -19.26 2.62
CA LEU A 716 15.76 -18.09 3.09
C LEU A 716 15.72 -17.02 1.99
N SER A 717 15.16 -15.86 2.28
CA SER A 717 15.17 -14.71 1.37
C SER A 717 16.14 -13.65 1.89
N TYR A 718 16.79 -12.95 0.97
CA TYR A 718 17.70 -11.87 1.29
C TYR A 718 17.53 -10.69 0.34
N SER A 719 17.89 -9.51 0.85
CA SER A 719 17.81 -8.23 0.15
C SER A 719 19.01 -7.38 0.59
N ILE A 720 19.79 -6.89 -0.36
CA ILE A 720 21.08 -6.22 -0.10
C ILE A 720 21.11 -4.89 -0.86
N GLY A 721 21.72 -3.87 -0.22
CA GLY A 721 21.92 -2.54 -0.81
C GLY A 721 20.76 -1.57 -0.60
N SER A 722 19.66 -2.01 0.02
CA SER A 722 18.63 -1.09 0.52
C SER A 722 19.11 -0.38 1.78
N LYS A 723 18.67 0.86 1.92
CA LYS A 723 18.87 1.65 3.14
C LYS A 723 17.52 2.08 3.68
N VAL A 724 17.45 2.26 4.97
CA VAL A 724 16.31 2.82 5.67
C VAL A 724 16.82 3.94 6.57
N ARG A 725 16.12 5.05 6.61
CA ARG A 725 16.42 6.11 7.57
C ARG A 725 15.91 5.64 8.93
N LEU A 726 16.82 5.52 9.88
CA LEU A 726 16.45 5.23 11.26
C LEU A 726 15.74 6.44 11.85
N PHE A 727 14.77 6.20 12.70
CA PHE A 727 14.26 7.25 13.57
C PHE A 727 15.38 7.79 14.43
N PRO A 728 15.36 9.10 14.80
CA PRO A 728 16.35 9.63 15.74
C PRO A 728 16.30 8.80 17.02
N LEU A 729 17.49 8.38 17.49
CA LEU A 729 17.62 7.64 18.76
C LEU A 729 17.17 8.48 19.96
N TYR A 730 17.21 9.79 19.79
CA TYR A 730 16.78 10.76 20.79
C TYR A 730 15.81 11.75 20.13
N SER A 731 14.72 12.05 20.82
CA SER A 731 13.86 13.13 20.41
C SER A 731 14.63 14.46 20.52
N PRO A 732 14.64 15.32 19.50
CA PRO A 732 15.24 16.65 19.61
C PRO A 732 14.49 17.54 20.61
N VAL A 733 13.26 17.16 20.95
CA VAL A 733 12.41 17.83 21.93
C VAL A 733 12.11 16.84 23.06
N VAL A 734 12.56 17.18 24.24
CA VAL A 734 12.20 16.41 25.44
C VAL A 734 10.76 16.73 25.81
N SER A 735 9.95 15.69 25.96
CA SER A 735 8.57 15.83 26.47
C SER A 735 8.43 15.05 27.75
N GLY A 736 7.54 15.47 28.66
CA GLY A 736 7.25 14.75 29.88
C GLY A 736 6.59 13.38 29.64
N VAL A 737 6.06 13.17 28.42
CA VAL A 737 5.38 11.93 28.00
C VAL A 737 6.36 10.95 27.33
N SER A 738 7.44 11.42 26.73
CA SER A 738 8.44 10.61 26.03
C SER A 738 9.63 10.20 26.89
#